data_e0f7c15f07a752676bb40c41ae88761e
#
_entry.id   e0f7c15f07a752676bb40c41ae88761e
#
_cell.length_a   1.000
_cell.length_b   1.000
_cell.length_c   1.000
_cell.angle_alpha   90.00
_cell.angle_beta   90.00
_cell.angle_gamma   90.00
#
_symmetry.space_group_name_H-M   'P 1'
#
loop_
_entity.id
_entity.type
_entity.pdbx_description
1 polymer ?
#
loop_
_entity_poly.entity_id
_entity_poly.type
_entity_poly.pdbx_seq_one_letter_code
_entity_poly.pdbx_strand_id
1 'polypeptide(L)'
;MVKFPFPLLLAIAFIKIGALASASVELHVSPSGKTGATGSATDPLPSIKDAANSIKSLSPDQKAQGVTVLLAGGFHFLPEGVVIDSSCSGTSNVPLVITAEQGASPVLTGGHPVSGDQLETVKDASLLERLDTNARGKVRQIDLSKLGITGITPFPQVFSGDWRPLQVVLGTNSLPISRWPNGEYGFTTMKSVTDNGSATNGGTFVYRDDRPVRWQKALADNELWLRGFWRVPWVINGAQVKSIDTNAGTITFFKDVGGGIGSKYKKDAQGRRSGDGTEAWCAVNLPEEIDEPGEWAVDFKRKLLLIWPPEGVSAQNPILVAANKDPLLALDNASYVAVKGLRILGSLGDALQIRSGENNLVAGCDISNVAQTGVSVRGGKNHRIVSNDIRETGGSGIAAAGGVKATLEPAGHEILNNDVSRSANDFPEPAIQIGIGGASQILGSAVGIHVSHNRVHDTANAGIRFGGCDHLFEFNEVYRIGLNSGDLGGFYGYCGFTGFGNVMRNNFVHHSMNGNAFYMDDGTSGALVTGNVAYKCAMGVLMGGGHYNRFEYNIMIDCPKGIHLDDRGISRKYTLEDKRLGGDVQSVSPDQSPWKEKHPELAALVAGGETTIPKGDTVIGNVLINCGTSIELPKPEYAAGIEQKGNITTGSPADFVDADNFDFTVKPGSTLVAAIEGFPPIPFQQIGLQVDEYRKSIPQRDMKLLREGDTTKRKFSSTTDIEASNKK
;
A
#
# COMPACT_ATOMS: atom_id res chain seq x y z
N MET A 1 -26.08 -8.71 31.31
CA MET A 1 -27.10 -8.39 30.25
C MET A 1 -27.21 -6.89 30.15
N VAL A 2 -26.41 -6.28 29.29
CA VAL A 2 -26.54 -4.85 28.97
C VAL A 2 -27.06 -4.80 27.53
N LYS A 3 -28.30 -4.35 27.39
CA LYS A 3 -28.95 -4.16 26.09
C LYS A 3 -28.39 -2.88 25.47
N PHE A 4 -27.67 -3.01 24.36
CA PHE A 4 -27.40 -1.88 23.47
C PHE A 4 -28.61 -1.65 22.55
N PRO A 5 -29.10 -0.43 22.41
CA PRO A 5 -30.16 -0.14 21.45
C PRO A 5 -29.64 -0.14 20.03
N PHE A 6 -30.31 -0.85 19.15
CA PHE A 6 -30.15 -0.73 17.69
C PHE A 6 -30.47 0.70 17.25
N PRO A 7 -29.67 1.35 16.43
CA PRO A 7 -30.11 2.56 15.77
C PRO A 7 -31.11 2.20 14.67
N LEU A 8 -32.30 2.72 14.84
CA LEU A 8 -33.39 2.70 13.89
C LEU A 8 -32.95 3.42 12.60
N LEU A 9 -33.12 2.78 11.46
CA LEU A 9 -33.01 3.41 10.14
C LEU A 9 -34.03 4.54 10.07
N LEU A 10 -33.59 5.77 10.18
CA LEU A 10 -34.43 6.95 9.95
C LEU A 10 -34.50 7.20 8.45
N ALA A 11 -35.62 6.81 7.83
CA ALA A 11 -35.96 7.24 6.49
C ALA A 11 -36.24 8.75 6.53
N ILE A 12 -35.30 9.56 6.07
CA ILE A 12 -35.49 11.00 5.90
C ILE A 12 -36.31 11.23 4.63
N ALA A 13 -37.57 11.58 4.81
CA ALA A 13 -38.43 12.05 3.74
C ALA A 13 -37.92 13.43 3.25
N PHE A 14 -37.45 13.49 2.02
CA PHE A 14 -37.11 14.75 1.37
C PHE A 14 -38.39 15.53 1.06
N ILE A 15 -38.61 16.58 1.81
CA ILE A 15 -39.60 17.62 1.42
C ILE A 15 -38.92 18.45 0.33
N LYS A 16 -39.37 18.30 -0.91
CA LYS A 16 -39.00 19.19 -2.03
C LYS A 16 -39.59 20.58 -1.75
N ILE A 17 -38.79 21.47 -1.15
CA ILE A 17 -39.05 22.91 -1.24
C ILE A 17 -38.44 23.34 -2.58
N GLY A 18 -39.31 23.70 -3.53
CA GLY A 18 -38.91 24.28 -4.80
C GLY A 18 -38.29 25.67 -4.61
N ALA A 19 -37.01 25.74 -4.28
CA ALA A 19 -36.22 26.94 -4.52
C ALA A 19 -35.82 26.92 -5.99
N LEU A 20 -36.03 27.99 -6.73
CA LEU A 20 -35.43 28.24 -8.04
C LEU A 20 -33.92 28.07 -7.87
N ALA A 21 -33.37 26.92 -8.33
CA ALA A 21 -31.95 26.66 -8.30
C ALA A 21 -31.32 27.72 -9.20
N SER A 22 -30.61 28.67 -8.65
CA SER A 22 -29.67 29.51 -9.36
C SER A 22 -28.68 28.55 -10.06
N ALA A 23 -28.43 28.76 -11.36
CA ALA A 23 -27.54 27.89 -12.10
C ALA A 23 -26.14 27.96 -11.48
N SER A 24 -25.57 26.78 -11.14
CA SER A 24 -24.18 26.68 -10.66
C SER A 24 -23.20 27.28 -11.68
N VAL A 25 -22.10 27.85 -11.21
CA VAL A 25 -21.01 28.30 -12.08
C VAL A 25 -20.31 27.08 -12.68
N GLU A 26 -20.35 26.94 -14.00
CA GLU A 26 -19.66 25.89 -14.72
C GLU A 26 -18.38 26.45 -15.36
N LEU A 27 -17.24 25.80 -15.12
CA LEU A 27 -15.97 26.13 -15.74
C LEU A 27 -15.50 24.93 -16.58
N HIS A 28 -15.52 25.12 -17.90
CA HIS A 28 -15.05 24.10 -18.84
C HIS A 28 -13.54 24.17 -19.02
N VAL A 29 -12.86 23.02 -18.97
CA VAL A 29 -11.42 22.88 -19.16
C VAL A 29 -11.17 21.89 -20.29
N SER A 30 -10.33 22.28 -21.27
CA SER A 30 -10.00 21.43 -22.41
C SER A 30 -8.50 21.47 -22.70
N PRO A 31 -7.85 20.34 -23.11
CA PRO A 31 -6.49 20.37 -23.62
C PRO A 31 -6.28 21.30 -24.82
N SER A 32 -7.36 21.63 -25.55
CA SER A 32 -7.34 22.61 -26.66
C SER A 32 -7.74 24.04 -26.26
N GLY A 33 -8.00 24.27 -24.96
CA GLY A 33 -8.34 25.58 -24.40
C GLY A 33 -7.21 26.59 -24.59
N LYS A 34 -7.54 27.90 -24.53
CA LYS A 34 -6.59 28.97 -24.76
C LYS A 34 -6.36 29.79 -23.50
N THR A 35 -5.16 30.35 -23.38
CA THR A 35 -4.87 31.32 -22.31
C THR A 35 -5.77 32.56 -22.48
N GLY A 36 -6.38 32.96 -21.35
CA GLY A 36 -7.30 34.10 -21.35
C GLY A 36 -8.75 33.76 -21.73
N ALA A 37 -9.06 32.46 -21.93
CA ALA A 37 -10.43 31.98 -22.16
C ALA A 37 -11.34 32.26 -20.96
N THR A 38 -12.64 32.33 -21.20
CA THR A 38 -13.65 32.65 -20.18
C THR A 38 -14.05 31.47 -19.31
N GLY A 39 -13.75 30.23 -19.74
CA GLY A 39 -14.17 29.00 -19.08
C GLY A 39 -15.59 28.56 -19.45
N SER A 40 -16.21 29.17 -20.48
CA SER A 40 -17.50 28.70 -21.00
C SER A 40 -17.32 27.45 -21.87
N ALA A 41 -18.40 26.71 -22.16
CA ALA A 41 -18.37 25.52 -23.03
C ALA A 41 -17.81 25.80 -24.45
N THR A 42 -17.98 26.99 -24.94
CA THR A 42 -17.47 27.42 -26.27
C THR A 42 -16.08 28.09 -26.25
N ASP A 43 -15.62 28.45 -25.05
CA ASP A 43 -14.32 29.10 -24.82
C ASP A 43 -13.68 28.51 -23.53
N PRO A 44 -13.27 27.21 -23.57
CA PRO A 44 -12.79 26.49 -22.38
C PRO A 44 -11.38 26.95 -21.96
N LEU A 45 -11.14 26.85 -20.64
CA LEU A 45 -9.83 27.09 -20.04
C LEU A 45 -8.81 26.01 -20.46
N PRO A 46 -7.52 26.37 -20.56
CA PRO A 46 -6.50 25.40 -20.98
C PRO A 46 -6.10 24.39 -19.91
N SER A 47 -6.32 24.67 -18.62
CA SER A 47 -5.88 23.80 -17.53
C SER A 47 -6.74 23.89 -16.27
N ILE A 48 -6.65 22.87 -15.42
CA ILE A 48 -7.24 22.88 -14.07
C ILE A 48 -6.64 24.00 -13.21
N LYS A 49 -5.38 24.35 -13.42
CA LYS A 49 -4.72 25.49 -12.75
C LYS A 49 -5.41 26.81 -13.07
N ASP A 50 -5.78 27.02 -14.35
CA ASP A 50 -6.53 28.20 -14.77
C ASP A 50 -7.95 28.20 -14.20
N ALA A 51 -8.60 27.03 -14.12
CA ALA A 51 -9.90 26.90 -13.46
C ALA A 51 -9.80 27.27 -11.95
N ALA A 52 -8.78 26.77 -11.25
CA ALA A 52 -8.53 27.15 -9.86
C ALA A 52 -8.33 28.67 -9.70
N ASN A 53 -7.58 29.30 -10.59
CA ASN A 53 -7.40 30.76 -10.59
C ASN A 53 -8.71 31.50 -10.86
N SER A 54 -9.53 31.01 -11.79
CA SER A 54 -10.86 31.58 -12.07
C SER A 54 -11.76 31.48 -10.84
N ILE A 55 -11.78 30.34 -10.14
CA ILE A 55 -12.54 30.13 -8.90
C ILE A 55 -12.14 31.15 -7.83
N LYS A 56 -10.84 31.42 -7.66
CA LYS A 56 -10.33 32.42 -6.70
C LYS A 56 -10.90 33.82 -6.98
N SER A 57 -11.12 34.15 -8.25
CA SER A 57 -11.62 35.44 -8.71
C SER A 57 -13.15 35.60 -8.63
N LEU A 58 -13.90 34.51 -8.39
CA LEU A 58 -15.36 34.55 -8.24
C LEU A 58 -15.76 35.34 -7.00
N SER A 59 -16.87 36.08 -7.11
CA SER A 59 -17.49 36.75 -5.96
C SER A 59 -18.04 35.74 -4.94
N PRO A 60 -18.22 36.11 -3.67
CA PRO A 60 -18.87 35.24 -2.69
C PRO A 60 -20.23 34.73 -3.12
N ASP A 61 -21.05 35.57 -3.78
CA ASP A 61 -22.37 35.21 -4.28
C ASP A 61 -22.32 34.15 -5.41
N GLN A 62 -21.30 34.26 -6.30
CA GLN A 62 -21.07 33.23 -7.33
C GLN A 62 -20.63 31.90 -6.71
N LYS A 63 -19.71 31.93 -5.75
CA LYS A 63 -19.29 30.70 -5.04
C LYS A 63 -20.44 30.06 -4.26
N ALA A 64 -21.33 30.86 -3.70
CA ALA A 64 -22.51 30.37 -2.97
C ALA A 64 -23.54 29.67 -3.89
N GLN A 65 -23.47 29.84 -5.21
CA GLN A 65 -24.28 29.11 -6.19
C GLN A 65 -23.75 27.70 -6.49
N GLY A 66 -22.53 27.39 -6.01
CA GLY A 66 -21.78 26.16 -6.33
C GLY A 66 -20.95 26.32 -7.59
N VAL A 67 -19.82 25.65 -7.60
CA VAL A 67 -18.88 25.66 -8.73
C VAL A 67 -18.62 24.24 -9.21
N THR A 68 -18.72 24.03 -10.52
CA THR A 68 -18.36 22.76 -11.16
C THR A 68 -17.30 22.99 -12.22
N VAL A 69 -16.18 22.28 -12.12
CA VAL A 69 -15.12 22.22 -13.13
C VAL A 69 -15.36 20.98 -13.98
N LEU A 70 -15.66 21.19 -15.26
CA LEU A 70 -15.99 20.15 -16.24
C LEU A 70 -14.78 19.92 -17.16
N LEU A 71 -14.23 18.70 -17.14
CA LEU A 71 -13.06 18.36 -17.94
C LEU A 71 -13.45 17.68 -19.25
N ALA A 72 -13.08 18.26 -20.37
CA ALA A 72 -13.22 17.64 -21.68
C ALA A 72 -12.32 16.41 -21.82
N GLY A 73 -12.64 15.50 -22.76
CA GLY A 73 -11.83 14.32 -23.05
C GLY A 73 -10.42 14.64 -23.52
N GLY A 74 -9.48 13.72 -23.29
CA GLY A 74 -8.08 13.83 -23.68
C GLY A 74 -7.11 13.97 -22.50
N PHE A 75 -5.83 14.21 -22.82
CA PHE A 75 -4.78 14.32 -21.80
C PHE A 75 -4.72 15.74 -21.23
N HIS A 76 -4.99 15.88 -19.96
CA HIS A 76 -4.76 17.11 -19.19
C HIS A 76 -3.39 16.99 -18.53
N PHE A 77 -2.41 17.67 -19.12
CA PHE A 77 -1.02 17.60 -18.69
C PHE A 77 -0.76 18.52 -17.49
N LEU A 78 -0.21 17.95 -16.42
CA LEU A 78 0.04 18.59 -15.14
C LEU A 78 1.53 18.46 -14.74
N PRO A 79 2.45 19.13 -15.42
CA PRO A 79 3.89 18.92 -15.22
C PRO A 79 4.39 19.35 -13.84
N GLU A 80 3.68 20.26 -13.16
CA GLU A 80 4.02 20.78 -11.83
C GLU A 80 2.96 20.39 -10.77
N GLY A 81 1.97 19.56 -11.17
CA GLY A 81 0.77 19.33 -10.36
C GLY A 81 -0.14 20.56 -10.26
N VAL A 82 -1.25 20.42 -9.57
CA VAL A 82 -2.23 21.50 -9.31
C VAL A 82 -2.61 21.50 -7.83
N VAL A 83 -2.64 22.69 -7.24
CA VAL A 83 -3.08 22.92 -5.87
C VAL A 83 -4.43 23.63 -5.86
N ILE A 84 -5.42 23.00 -5.25
CA ILE A 84 -6.71 23.57 -4.88
C ILE A 84 -6.63 23.94 -3.41
N ASP A 85 -6.50 25.21 -3.11
CA ASP A 85 -6.34 25.69 -1.74
C ASP A 85 -7.67 26.13 -1.09
N SER A 86 -7.60 26.58 0.16
CA SER A 86 -8.78 26.98 0.95
C SER A 86 -9.65 28.02 0.27
N SER A 87 -9.09 28.88 -0.58
CA SER A 87 -9.86 29.91 -1.31
C SER A 87 -10.79 29.33 -2.39
N CYS A 88 -10.57 28.07 -2.76
CA CYS A 88 -11.43 27.32 -3.69
C CYS A 88 -12.47 26.44 -2.97
N SER A 89 -12.52 26.47 -1.63
CA SER A 89 -13.44 25.63 -0.85
C SER A 89 -14.91 25.85 -1.23
N GLY A 90 -15.66 24.75 -1.26
CA GLY A 90 -17.12 24.78 -1.29
C GLY A 90 -17.73 24.91 0.10
N THR A 91 -18.99 24.52 0.23
CA THR A 91 -19.71 24.41 1.51
C THR A 91 -20.45 23.08 1.57
N SER A 92 -21.02 22.71 2.72
CA SER A 92 -21.79 21.48 2.88
C SER A 92 -22.97 21.36 1.90
N ASN A 93 -23.58 22.48 1.52
CA ASN A 93 -24.74 22.50 0.62
C ASN A 93 -24.33 22.59 -0.87
N VAL A 94 -23.19 23.22 -1.15
CA VAL A 94 -22.70 23.50 -2.50
C VAL A 94 -21.18 23.26 -2.58
N PRO A 95 -20.75 22.00 -2.69
CA PRO A 95 -19.32 21.67 -2.80
C PRO A 95 -18.74 22.17 -4.13
N LEU A 96 -17.43 22.41 -4.17
CA LEU A 96 -16.71 22.49 -5.43
C LEU A 96 -16.63 21.08 -6.03
N VAL A 97 -17.09 20.91 -7.27
CA VAL A 97 -17.04 19.63 -7.97
C VAL A 97 -16.02 19.70 -9.12
N ILE A 98 -15.12 18.72 -9.21
CA ILE A 98 -14.18 18.54 -10.33
C ILE A 98 -14.49 17.18 -10.96
N THR A 99 -14.98 17.17 -12.19
CA THR A 99 -15.47 15.95 -12.84
C THR A 99 -15.31 16.02 -14.36
N ALA A 100 -15.56 14.90 -15.05
CA ALA A 100 -15.61 14.86 -16.52
C ALA A 100 -16.87 15.54 -17.06
N GLU A 101 -16.79 16.12 -18.26
CA GLU A 101 -17.98 16.43 -19.04
C GLU A 101 -18.75 15.16 -19.36
N GLN A 102 -20.04 15.27 -19.60
CA GLN A 102 -20.90 14.13 -19.89
C GLN A 102 -20.38 13.33 -21.11
N GLY A 103 -20.08 12.06 -20.90
CA GLY A 103 -19.56 11.17 -21.92
C GLY A 103 -18.07 11.37 -22.27
N ALA A 104 -17.38 12.31 -21.63
CA ALA A 104 -15.95 12.51 -21.80
C ALA A 104 -15.11 11.57 -20.94
N SER A 105 -13.87 11.36 -21.35
CA SER A 105 -12.88 10.53 -20.64
C SER A 105 -11.56 11.33 -20.50
N PRO A 106 -11.51 12.29 -19.58
CA PRO A 106 -10.28 13.04 -19.31
C PRO A 106 -9.26 12.17 -18.60
N VAL A 107 -7.98 12.39 -18.92
CA VAL A 107 -6.83 11.74 -18.26
C VAL A 107 -5.92 12.84 -17.69
N LEU A 108 -5.85 12.90 -16.37
CA LEU A 108 -4.91 13.77 -15.67
C LEU A 108 -3.56 13.07 -15.57
N THR A 109 -2.49 13.69 -16.06
CA THR A 109 -1.16 13.09 -16.10
C THR A 109 -0.03 14.09 -15.93
N GLY A 110 1.04 13.68 -15.22
CA GLY A 110 2.32 14.39 -15.20
C GLY A 110 3.27 13.96 -16.32
N GLY A 111 2.88 12.95 -17.13
CA GLY A 111 3.70 12.36 -18.16
C GLY A 111 3.66 13.13 -19.49
N HIS A 112 4.83 13.50 -20.01
CA HIS A 112 4.98 14.06 -21.36
C HIS A 112 4.66 13.00 -22.39
N PRO A 113 3.76 13.27 -23.34
CA PRO A 113 3.43 12.30 -24.40
C PRO A 113 4.57 12.22 -25.41
N VAL A 114 5.02 11.00 -25.69
CA VAL A 114 6.07 10.68 -26.66
C VAL A 114 5.49 9.70 -27.68
N SER A 115 5.36 10.13 -28.93
CA SER A 115 4.97 9.28 -30.05
C SER A 115 6.15 8.53 -30.64
N GLY A 116 5.89 7.47 -31.41
CA GLY A 116 6.94 6.63 -31.97
C GLY A 116 7.91 7.36 -32.91
N ASP A 117 7.46 8.39 -33.63
CA ASP A 117 8.27 9.22 -34.53
C ASP A 117 9.24 10.14 -33.77
N GLN A 118 9.00 10.44 -32.52
CA GLN A 118 9.92 11.20 -31.65
C GLN A 118 11.07 10.35 -31.09
N LEU A 119 10.95 9.01 -31.17
CA LEU A 119 11.97 8.08 -30.69
C LEU A 119 13.05 7.86 -31.75
N GLU A 120 14.26 8.31 -31.48
CA GLU A 120 15.40 8.22 -32.37
C GLU A 120 16.13 6.85 -32.26
N THR A 121 16.77 6.42 -33.33
CA THR A 121 17.66 5.25 -33.29
C THR A 121 18.92 5.59 -32.49
N VAL A 122 19.36 4.65 -31.63
CA VAL A 122 20.63 4.76 -30.92
C VAL A 122 21.77 4.70 -31.92
N LYS A 123 22.62 5.73 -31.95
CA LYS A 123 23.76 5.87 -32.90
C LYS A 123 25.13 5.87 -32.19
N ASP A 124 25.15 6.13 -30.86
CA ASP A 124 26.39 6.16 -30.08
C ASP A 124 26.97 4.74 -30.00
N ALA A 125 28.19 4.56 -30.51
CA ALA A 125 28.85 3.25 -30.60
C ALA A 125 29.04 2.63 -29.21
N SER A 126 29.36 3.44 -28.18
CA SER A 126 29.57 2.96 -26.83
C SER A 126 28.27 2.50 -26.14
N LEU A 127 27.13 3.10 -26.48
CA LEU A 127 25.82 2.62 -26.04
C LEU A 127 25.42 1.35 -26.77
N LEU A 128 25.65 1.29 -28.10
CA LEU A 128 25.36 0.10 -28.90
C LEU A 128 26.14 -1.14 -28.42
N GLU A 129 27.38 -0.95 -27.93
CA GLU A 129 28.18 -2.03 -27.34
C GLU A 129 27.59 -2.55 -26.03
N ARG A 130 26.93 -1.69 -25.24
CA ARG A 130 26.24 -2.06 -23.98
C ARG A 130 24.95 -2.84 -24.20
N LEU A 131 24.23 -2.59 -25.28
CA LEU A 131 22.97 -3.24 -25.58
C LEU A 131 23.13 -4.73 -25.90
N ASP A 132 22.19 -5.55 -25.42
CA ASP A 132 22.09 -6.94 -25.85
C ASP A 132 22.02 -7.05 -27.37
N THR A 133 22.63 -8.08 -27.93
CA THR A 133 22.67 -8.28 -29.38
C THR A 133 21.26 -8.31 -30.01
N ASN A 134 20.28 -8.91 -29.32
CA ASN A 134 18.89 -8.98 -29.79
C ASN A 134 18.16 -7.64 -29.67
N ALA A 135 18.61 -6.75 -28.81
CA ALA A 135 18.04 -5.41 -28.59
C ALA A 135 18.59 -4.35 -29.54
N ARG A 136 19.77 -4.58 -30.12
CA ARG A 136 20.39 -3.66 -31.08
C ARG A 136 19.48 -3.41 -32.28
N GLY A 137 19.29 -2.15 -32.62
CA GLY A 137 18.37 -1.74 -33.68
C GLY A 137 16.88 -1.73 -33.31
N LYS A 138 16.49 -2.26 -32.14
CA LYS A 138 15.13 -2.21 -31.60
C LYS A 138 15.00 -1.15 -30.52
N VAL A 139 16.02 -1.00 -29.67
CA VAL A 139 16.07 0.07 -28.68
C VAL A 139 16.13 1.43 -29.39
N ARG A 140 15.35 2.34 -28.86
CA ARG A 140 15.25 3.75 -29.29
C ARG A 140 15.69 4.64 -28.14
N GLN A 141 15.93 5.91 -28.46
CA GLN A 141 16.31 6.92 -27.47
C GLN A 141 15.49 8.20 -27.66
N ILE A 142 15.33 8.94 -26.58
CA ILE A 142 14.87 10.32 -26.59
C ILE A 142 15.70 11.14 -25.60
N ASP A 143 16.12 12.34 -26.01
CA ASP A 143 16.73 13.32 -25.13
C ASP A 143 15.68 13.89 -24.18
N LEU A 144 15.86 13.67 -22.89
CA LEU A 144 14.93 14.12 -21.84
C LEU A 144 14.79 15.65 -21.80
N SER A 145 15.83 16.39 -22.23
CA SER A 145 15.76 17.85 -22.30
C SER A 145 14.73 18.34 -23.34
N LYS A 146 14.49 17.57 -24.42
CA LYS A 146 13.43 17.86 -25.41
C LYS A 146 12.02 17.77 -24.80
N LEU A 147 11.88 17.06 -23.68
CA LEU A 147 10.64 16.97 -22.89
C LEU A 147 10.60 17.98 -21.74
N GLY A 148 11.58 18.88 -21.64
CA GLY A 148 11.70 19.79 -20.50
C GLY A 148 12.18 19.12 -19.19
N ILE A 149 12.56 17.85 -19.25
CA ILE A 149 13.03 17.08 -18.09
C ILE A 149 14.54 17.30 -17.94
N THR A 150 14.94 18.22 -17.06
CA THR A 150 16.35 18.66 -16.92
C THR A 150 16.99 18.20 -15.60
N GLY A 151 16.20 17.93 -14.56
CA GLY A 151 16.66 17.64 -13.20
C GLY A 151 17.00 16.19 -12.90
N ILE A 152 17.17 15.33 -13.92
CA ILE A 152 17.50 13.92 -13.70
C ILE A 152 18.93 13.78 -13.17
N THR A 153 19.06 13.10 -12.01
CA THR A 153 20.33 12.81 -11.37
C THR A 153 20.50 11.31 -11.18
N PRO A 154 21.75 10.82 -11.16
CA PRO A 154 22.03 9.42 -10.80
C PRO A 154 21.45 9.07 -9.42
N PHE A 155 21.15 7.79 -9.22
CA PHE A 155 20.78 7.29 -7.90
C PHE A 155 21.89 7.59 -6.88
N PRO A 156 21.53 7.87 -5.62
CA PRO A 156 22.52 7.93 -4.54
C PRO A 156 23.17 6.57 -4.31
N GLN A 157 24.31 6.55 -3.61
CA GLN A 157 25.03 5.29 -3.34
C GLN A 157 24.19 4.27 -2.55
N VAL A 158 23.26 4.73 -1.74
CA VAL A 158 22.23 3.90 -1.09
C VAL A 158 20.91 4.66 -1.19
N PHE A 159 19.85 3.97 -1.58
CA PHE A 159 18.52 4.56 -1.69
C PHE A 159 17.44 3.57 -1.26
N SER A 160 16.33 4.10 -0.80
CA SER A 160 15.09 3.41 -0.47
C SER A 160 13.91 4.31 -0.80
N GLY A 161 12.73 3.77 -0.91
CA GLY A 161 11.53 4.57 -1.17
C GLY A 161 11.51 5.20 -2.57
N ASP A 162 11.57 6.52 -2.65
CA ASP A 162 11.52 7.30 -3.89
C ASP A 162 12.80 7.11 -4.73
N TRP A 163 12.84 6.02 -5.50
CA TRP A 163 14.03 5.62 -6.25
C TRP A 163 13.90 5.74 -7.77
N ARG A 164 12.68 5.72 -8.32
CA ARG A 164 12.52 5.76 -9.77
C ARG A 164 12.98 7.11 -10.34
N PRO A 165 13.79 7.12 -11.42
CA PRO A 165 14.16 8.38 -12.08
C PRO A 165 13.01 8.93 -12.92
N LEU A 166 12.16 8.04 -13.44
CA LEU A 166 11.01 8.35 -14.30
C LEU A 166 9.87 7.37 -14.00
N GLN A 167 8.64 7.79 -14.29
CA GLN A 167 7.51 6.89 -14.50
C GLN A 167 7.20 6.85 -16.00
N VAL A 168 7.26 5.65 -16.60
CA VAL A 168 7.04 5.46 -18.04
C VAL A 168 5.83 4.57 -18.23
N VAL A 169 4.83 5.04 -18.98
CA VAL A 169 3.52 4.39 -19.11
C VAL A 169 3.09 4.34 -20.57
N LEU A 170 2.48 3.23 -20.99
CA LEU A 170 1.76 3.13 -22.27
C LEU A 170 0.31 2.69 -22.02
N GLY A 171 -0.64 3.55 -22.36
CA GLY A 171 -2.05 3.32 -22.05
C GLY A 171 -2.31 3.26 -20.54
N THR A 172 -2.60 2.06 -20.01
CA THR A 172 -2.78 1.81 -18.57
C THR A 172 -1.66 0.95 -17.97
N ASN A 173 -0.61 0.64 -18.74
CA ASN A 173 0.45 -0.26 -18.31
C ASN A 173 1.72 0.53 -17.96
N SER A 174 2.22 0.34 -16.75
CA SER A 174 3.57 0.79 -16.38
C SER A 174 4.59 0.00 -17.18
N LEU A 175 5.51 0.69 -17.86
CA LEU A 175 6.60 0.05 -18.55
C LEU A 175 7.74 -0.21 -17.54
N PRO A 176 8.32 -1.42 -17.52
CA PRO A 176 9.33 -1.79 -16.54
C PRO A 176 10.66 -1.08 -16.79
N ILE A 177 11.27 -0.55 -15.74
CA ILE A 177 12.70 -0.21 -15.79
C ILE A 177 13.49 -1.50 -16.05
N SER A 178 14.49 -1.43 -16.94
CA SER A 178 15.33 -2.58 -17.27
C SER A 178 15.93 -3.21 -16.03
N ARG A 179 15.84 -4.53 -15.94
CA ARG A 179 16.27 -5.25 -14.75
C ARG A 179 16.74 -6.66 -15.07
N TRP A 180 17.54 -7.20 -14.21
CA TRP A 180 17.89 -8.61 -14.22
C TRP A 180 17.81 -9.20 -12.81
N PRO A 181 17.15 -10.35 -12.59
CA PRO A 181 16.31 -11.09 -13.57
C PRO A 181 15.03 -10.32 -13.97
N ASN A 182 14.49 -10.66 -15.15
CA ASN A 182 13.24 -10.09 -15.67
C ASN A 182 12.04 -10.50 -14.84
N GLY A 183 10.92 -9.80 -15.08
CA GLY A 183 9.64 -10.00 -14.40
C GLY A 183 9.50 -9.14 -13.15
N GLU A 184 8.27 -8.81 -12.82
CA GLU A 184 7.91 -7.90 -11.71
C GLU A 184 8.52 -8.36 -10.37
N TYR A 185 8.54 -9.68 -10.13
CA TYR A 185 9.12 -10.30 -8.93
C TYR A 185 10.37 -11.12 -9.24
N GLY A 186 11.06 -10.82 -10.35
CA GLY A 186 12.31 -11.46 -10.73
C GLY A 186 13.45 -11.05 -9.79
N PHE A 187 13.97 -11.99 -9.03
CA PHE A 187 15.13 -11.81 -8.15
C PHE A 187 16.03 -13.04 -8.22
N THR A 188 17.33 -12.82 -8.12
CA THR A 188 18.29 -13.85 -7.76
C THR A 188 18.67 -13.70 -6.28
N THR A 189 19.49 -14.62 -5.76
CA THR A 189 19.92 -14.59 -4.35
C THR A 189 21.42 -14.62 -4.23
N MET A 190 21.96 -14.19 -3.08
CA MET A 190 23.38 -14.36 -2.78
C MET A 190 23.72 -15.85 -2.64
N LYS A 191 24.91 -16.25 -3.09
CA LYS A 191 25.45 -17.59 -2.82
C LYS A 191 26.01 -17.68 -1.41
N SER A 192 26.75 -16.66 -1.00
CA SER A 192 27.32 -16.51 0.35
C SER A 192 27.70 -15.06 0.60
N VAL A 193 27.90 -14.69 1.85
CA VAL A 193 28.39 -13.37 2.25
C VAL A 193 29.82 -13.53 2.81
N THR A 194 30.74 -12.74 2.30
CA THR A 194 32.16 -12.75 2.75
C THR A 194 32.47 -11.59 3.69
N ASP A 195 31.72 -10.47 3.57
CA ASP A 195 31.79 -9.32 4.47
C ASP A 195 30.38 -8.74 4.64
N ASN A 196 29.91 -8.64 5.89
CA ASN A 196 28.57 -8.11 6.17
C ASN A 196 28.45 -6.60 6.00
N GLY A 197 29.57 -5.89 5.83
CA GLY A 197 29.59 -4.43 5.84
C GLY A 197 29.58 -3.83 7.24
N SER A 198 29.84 -2.54 7.31
CA SER A 198 29.83 -1.70 8.52
C SER A 198 29.34 -0.30 8.16
N ALA A 199 29.17 0.56 9.13
CA ALA A 199 28.74 1.96 8.91
C ALA A 199 29.62 2.73 7.90
N THR A 200 30.88 2.31 7.72
CA THR A 200 31.88 2.98 6.86
C THR A 200 32.27 2.17 5.62
N ASN A 201 31.79 0.93 5.48
CA ASN A 201 32.17 0.02 4.39
C ASN A 201 30.94 -0.77 3.94
N GLY A 202 30.70 -0.83 2.64
CA GLY A 202 29.70 -1.71 2.05
C GLY A 202 30.06 -3.18 2.18
N GLY A 203 29.06 -4.05 2.21
CA GLY A 203 29.26 -5.47 2.31
C GLY A 203 29.76 -6.10 0.99
N THR A 204 30.26 -7.34 1.09
CA THR A 204 30.72 -8.16 -0.05
C THR A 204 30.02 -9.51 -0.05
N PHE A 205 29.48 -9.93 -1.17
CA PHE A 205 28.83 -11.22 -1.34
C PHE A 205 29.28 -11.95 -2.61
N VAL A 206 29.15 -13.27 -2.63
CA VAL A 206 29.37 -14.11 -3.79
C VAL A 206 28.06 -14.22 -4.57
N TYR A 207 28.11 -13.92 -5.87
CA TYR A 207 26.93 -14.08 -6.75
C TYR A 207 26.82 -15.55 -7.25
N ARG A 208 25.64 -15.94 -7.81
CA ARG A 208 25.34 -17.33 -8.16
C ARG A 208 25.66 -17.68 -9.61
N ASP A 209 25.54 -16.73 -10.50
CA ASP A 209 25.64 -16.95 -11.95
C ASP A 209 26.49 -15.84 -12.60
N ASP A 210 26.90 -16.04 -13.84
CA ASP A 210 27.90 -15.18 -14.51
C ASP A 210 27.32 -13.88 -15.07
N ARG A 211 26.02 -13.57 -14.85
CA ARG A 211 25.41 -12.34 -15.39
C ARG A 211 26.16 -11.06 -15.01
N PRO A 212 26.68 -10.90 -13.77
CA PRO A 212 27.42 -9.71 -13.37
C PRO A 212 28.68 -9.42 -14.20
N VAL A 213 29.21 -10.41 -14.90
CA VAL A 213 30.40 -10.23 -15.78
C VAL A 213 30.08 -9.25 -16.93
N ARG A 214 28.83 -9.14 -17.39
CA ARG A 214 28.41 -8.22 -18.45
C ARG A 214 28.42 -6.74 -18.03
N TRP A 215 28.36 -6.45 -16.74
CA TRP A 215 28.14 -5.10 -16.21
C TRP A 215 29.44 -4.30 -16.00
N GLN A 216 30.57 -4.76 -16.51
CA GLN A 216 31.89 -4.11 -16.35
C GLN A 216 31.87 -2.67 -16.88
N LYS A 217 31.16 -2.43 -17.97
CA LYS A 217 31.03 -1.07 -18.55
C LYS A 217 30.20 -0.14 -17.66
N ALA A 218 29.05 -0.61 -17.18
CA ALA A 218 28.24 0.13 -16.23
C ALA A 218 29.01 0.43 -14.94
N LEU A 219 29.80 -0.55 -14.45
CA LEU A 219 30.69 -0.38 -13.30
C LEU A 219 31.76 0.71 -13.56
N ALA A 220 32.42 0.69 -14.72
CA ALA A 220 33.43 1.68 -15.09
C ALA A 220 32.87 3.10 -15.22
N ASP A 221 31.61 3.23 -15.66
CA ASP A 221 30.90 4.50 -15.76
C ASP A 221 30.26 4.95 -14.42
N ASN A 222 30.41 4.18 -13.35
CA ASN A 222 29.73 4.35 -12.04
C ASN A 222 28.20 4.33 -12.13
N GLU A 223 27.65 3.57 -13.04
CA GLU A 223 26.21 3.44 -13.33
C GLU A 223 25.65 2.05 -13.02
N LEU A 224 26.20 1.38 -12.01
CA LEU A 224 25.75 0.05 -11.60
C LEU A 224 25.13 0.08 -10.21
N TRP A 225 23.82 -0.19 -10.15
CA TRP A 225 23.08 -0.32 -8.90
C TRP A 225 22.33 -1.64 -8.86
N LEU A 226 22.33 -2.22 -7.66
CA LEU A 226 21.52 -3.39 -7.34
C LEU A 226 20.46 -3.00 -6.32
N ARG A 227 19.32 -3.66 -6.39
CA ARG A 227 18.22 -3.47 -5.47
C ARG A 227 17.87 -4.80 -4.81
N GLY A 228 17.70 -4.83 -3.49
CA GLY A 228 17.48 -6.11 -2.83
C GLY A 228 17.03 -6.04 -1.37
N PHE A 229 16.61 -7.19 -0.88
CA PHE A 229 16.31 -7.46 0.52
C PHE A 229 17.59 -8.00 1.18
N TRP A 230 18.48 -7.08 1.51
CA TRP A 230 19.87 -7.43 1.85
C TRP A 230 20.05 -8.18 3.17
N ARG A 231 19.07 -8.06 4.09
CA ARG A 231 19.18 -8.59 5.44
C ARG A 231 17.88 -9.20 5.98
N VAL A 232 16.74 -8.60 5.63
CA VAL A 232 15.42 -8.95 6.14
C VAL A 232 14.39 -8.87 5.01
N PRO A 233 13.33 -9.69 5.03
CA PRO A 233 12.36 -9.75 3.93
C PRO A 233 11.37 -8.57 3.87
N TRP A 234 11.42 -7.64 4.81
CA TRP A 234 10.52 -6.48 4.87
C TRP A 234 11.22 -5.13 4.58
N VAL A 235 12.51 -5.12 4.23
CA VAL A 235 13.25 -3.91 3.85
C VAL A 235 13.98 -4.16 2.55
N ILE A 236 13.63 -3.39 1.51
CA ILE A 236 14.32 -3.37 0.23
C ILE A 236 15.05 -2.05 0.03
N ASN A 237 16.34 -2.11 -0.29
CA ASN A 237 17.16 -0.93 -0.56
C ASN A 237 17.93 -1.12 -1.86
N GLY A 238 18.27 -0.01 -2.52
CA GLY A 238 19.23 0.04 -3.61
C GLY A 238 20.63 0.34 -3.09
N ALA A 239 21.64 -0.24 -3.72
CA ALA A 239 23.05 -0.01 -3.42
C ALA A 239 23.89 0.10 -4.68
N GLN A 240 24.79 1.10 -4.73
CA GLN A 240 25.76 1.25 -5.79
C GLN A 240 26.88 0.24 -5.63
N VAL A 241 27.22 -0.45 -6.71
CA VAL A 241 28.32 -1.40 -6.76
C VAL A 241 29.65 -0.67 -6.88
N LYS A 242 30.59 -0.99 -5.98
CA LYS A 242 31.95 -0.46 -5.97
C LYS A 242 32.89 -1.28 -6.87
N SER A 243 32.74 -2.60 -6.82
CA SER A 243 33.59 -3.51 -7.58
C SER A 243 32.91 -4.86 -7.83
N ILE A 244 33.29 -5.48 -8.95
CA ILE A 244 33.02 -6.88 -9.27
C ILE A 244 34.35 -7.55 -9.48
N ASP A 245 34.66 -8.58 -8.67
CA ASP A 245 35.78 -9.48 -8.89
C ASP A 245 35.27 -10.73 -9.61
N THR A 246 35.57 -10.83 -10.91
CA THR A 246 35.09 -11.94 -11.74
C THR A 246 35.83 -13.25 -11.47
N ASN A 247 37.04 -13.22 -10.87
CA ASN A 247 37.79 -14.42 -10.50
C ASN A 247 37.24 -15.01 -9.18
N ALA A 248 36.96 -14.15 -8.20
CA ALA A 248 36.37 -14.57 -6.93
C ALA A 248 34.85 -14.73 -7.01
N GLY A 249 34.19 -14.24 -8.06
CA GLY A 249 32.75 -14.24 -8.22
C GLY A 249 32.03 -13.33 -7.20
N THR A 250 32.62 -12.17 -6.87
CA THR A 250 32.09 -11.32 -5.79
C THR A 250 31.67 -9.94 -6.25
N ILE A 251 30.70 -9.38 -5.53
CA ILE A 251 30.23 -7.98 -5.64
C ILE A 251 30.42 -7.28 -4.31
N THR A 252 31.01 -6.07 -4.35
CA THR A 252 31.18 -5.20 -3.16
C THR A 252 30.44 -3.89 -3.36
N PHE A 253 29.75 -3.41 -2.32
CA PHE A 253 29.05 -2.12 -2.33
C PHE A 253 29.95 -0.95 -1.86
N PHE A 254 29.58 0.28 -2.24
CA PHE A 254 30.25 1.49 -1.77
C PHE A 254 29.98 1.79 -0.30
N LYS A 255 28.73 1.61 0.14
CA LYS A 255 28.25 1.97 1.49
C LYS A 255 27.38 0.88 2.09
N ASP A 256 27.27 0.91 3.41
CA ASP A 256 26.32 0.11 4.16
C ASP A 256 24.86 0.38 3.72
N VAL A 257 24.14 -0.70 3.57
CA VAL A 257 22.72 -0.70 3.12
C VAL A 257 21.72 -0.66 4.28
N GLY A 258 22.08 -0.09 5.41
CA GLY A 258 21.24 0.00 6.58
C GLY A 258 21.25 -1.27 7.45
N GLY A 259 22.39 -1.51 8.10
CA GLY A 259 22.64 -2.65 8.97
C GLY A 259 23.30 -3.84 8.31
N GLY A 260 23.91 -3.63 7.15
CA GLY A 260 24.74 -4.59 6.41
C GLY A 260 23.93 -5.61 5.61
N ILE A 261 24.65 -6.56 5.02
CA ILE A 261 24.10 -7.63 4.19
C ILE A 261 24.18 -8.99 4.88
N GLY A 262 23.43 -9.97 4.36
CA GLY A 262 23.33 -11.33 4.91
C GLY A 262 22.16 -11.49 5.90
N SER A 263 21.55 -12.67 5.92
CA SER A 263 20.36 -12.97 6.70
C SER A 263 20.51 -12.64 8.19
N LYS A 264 19.57 -11.90 8.74
CA LYS A 264 19.50 -11.66 10.20
C LYS A 264 19.29 -12.96 10.99
N TYR A 265 18.76 -13.98 10.35
CA TYR A 265 18.34 -15.23 11.00
C TYR A 265 19.41 -16.32 10.96
N LYS A 266 20.42 -16.20 10.09
CA LYS A 266 21.45 -17.22 9.92
C LYS A 266 22.85 -16.65 10.08
N LYS A 267 23.67 -17.33 10.85
CA LYS A 267 25.06 -16.99 11.08
C LYS A 267 25.96 -18.15 10.69
N ASP A 268 27.15 -17.86 10.20
CA ASP A 268 28.19 -18.84 9.98
C ASP A 268 28.93 -19.21 11.30
N ALA A 269 29.89 -20.12 11.22
CA ALA A 269 30.68 -20.55 12.37
C ALA A 269 31.51 -19.42 13.02
N GLN A 270 31.72 -18.31 12.32
CA GLN A 270 32.42 -17.11 12.82
C GLN A 270 31.43 -16.07 13.36
N GLY A 271 30.12 -16.36 13.43
CA GLY A 271 29.08 -15.45 13.91
C GLY A 271 28.69 -14.35 12.94
N ARG A 272 29.22 -14.37 11.68
CA ARG A 272 28.82 -13.43 10.62
C ARG A 272 27.47 -13.84 10.05
N ARG A 273 26.64 -12.85 9.67
CA ARG A 273 25.42 -13.17 8.93
C ARG A 273 25.77 -13.78 7.58
N SER A 274 25.32 -14.99 7.32
CA SER A 274 25.58 -15.71 6.07
C SER A 274 24.48 -15.46 5.07
N GLY A 275 24.81 -15.43 3.79
CA GLY A 275 23.84 -15.55 2.70
C GLY A 275 23.36 -16.99 2.62
N ASP A 276 22.07 -17.20 2.72
CA ASP A 276 21.47 -18.54 2.74
C ASP A 276 20.47 -18.76 1.60
N GLY A 277 20.37 -17.80 0.70
CA GLY A 277 19.44 -17.85 -0.42
C GLY A 277 18.13 -17.13 -0.15
N THR A 278 17.99 -16.43 0.99
CA THR A 278 16.82 -15.58 1.29
C THR A 278 17.04 -14.12 0.94
N GLU A 279 18.30 -13.68 0.81
CA GLU A 279 18.70 -12.34 0.42
C GLU A 279 18.56 -12.19 -1.10
N ALA A 280 17.42 -11.75 -1.51
CA ALA A 280 17.08 -11.62 -2.90
C ALA A 280 17.41 -10.23 -3.44
N TRP A 281 17.95 -10.17 -4.66
CA TRP A 281 18.36 -8.93 -5.29
C TRP A 281 18.19 -8.97 -6.82
N CYS A 282 18.14 -7.81 -7.43
CA CYS A 282 18.14 -7.62 -8.88
C CYS A 282 19.04 -6.44 -9.26
N ALA A 283 19.54 -6.44 -10.47
CA ALA A 283 20.15 -5.26 -11.09
C ALA A 283 19.04 -4.38 -11.69
N VAL A 284 19.23 -3.05 -11.73
CA VAL A 284 18.23 -2.12 -12.24
C VAL A 284 18.87 -1.01 -13.08
N ASN A 285 18.08 -0.47 -14.02
CA ASN A 285 18.47 0.67 -14.87
C ASN A 285 19.75 0.44 -15.69
N LEU A 286 19.88 -0.73 -16.27
CA LEU A 286 21.04 -1.09 -17.09
C LEU A 286 20.66 -1.16 -18.57
N PRO A 287 21.31 -0.40 -19.47
CA PRO A 287 21.14 -0.59 -20.92
C PRO A 287 21.43 -2.02 -21.37
N GLU A 288 22.36 -2.71 -20.70
CA GLU A 288 22.73 -4.12 -20.92
C GLU A 288 21.56 -5.09 -20.68
N GLU A 289 20.57 -4.68 -19.90
CA GLU A 289 19.41 -5.47 -19.49
C GLU A 289 18.08 -4.97 -20.11
N ILE A 290 18.15 -4.17 -21.17
CA ILE A 290 16.98 -3.90 -22.04
C ILE A 290 16.93 -5.06 -23.04
N ASP A 291 16.26 -6.16 -22.72
CA ASP A 291 16.21 -7.36 -23.53
C ASP A 291 14.78 -7.84 -23.87
N GLU A 292 13.76 -7.14 -23.37
CA GLU A 292 12.33 -7.34 -23.69
C GLU A 292 11.63 -6.05 -24.13
N PRO A 293 10.57 -6.14 -25.00
CA PRO A 293 9.75 -4.97 -25.37
C PRO A 293 9.10 -4.33 -24.14
N GLY A 294 9.17 -3.01 -24.06
CA GLY A 294 8.65 -2.22 -22.93
C GLY A 294 9.74 -1.81 -21.93
N GLU A 295 10.85 -2.51 -21.88
CA GLU A 295 11.92 -2.16 -20.95
C GLU A 295 12.65 -0.88 -21.33
N TRP A 296 13.05 -0.12 -20.31
CA TRP A 296 13.73 1.16 -20.45
C TRP A 296 14.82 1.36 -19.38
N ALA A 297 15.79 2.22 -19.70
CA ALA A 297 16.80 2.70 -18.79
C ALA A 297 17.08 4.18 -19.01
N VAL A 298 17.56 4.90 -18.00
CA VAL A 298 18.08 6.26 -18.11
C VAL A 298 19.61 6.20 -18.16
N ASP A 299 20.18 6.74 -19.24
CA ASP A 299 21.59 7.14 -19.28
C ASP A 299 21.69 8.54 -18.65
N PHE A 300 22.12 8.59 -17.39
CA PHE A 300 22.21 9.83 -16.63
C PHE A 300 23.25 10.81 -17.19
N LYS A 301 24.34 10.27 -17.75
CA LYS A 301 25.45 11.07 -18.31
C LYS A 301 25.03 11.81 -19.57
N ARG A 302 24.27 11.14 -20.46
CA ARG A 302 23.79 11.71 -21.72
C ARG A 302 22.39 12.32 -21.60
N LYS A 303 21.70 12.11 -20.46
CA LYS A 303 20.30 12.50 -20.21
C LYS A 303 19.33 11.91 -21.24
N LEU A 304 19.55 10.64 -21.58
CA LEU A 304 18.71 9.92 -22.53
C LEU A 304 17.80 8.94 -21.80
N LEU A 305 16.55 8.85 -22.23
CA LEU A 305 15.72 7.66 -22.01
C LEU A 305 16.03 6.68 -23.15
N LEU A 306 16.53 5.50 -22.82
CA LEU A 306 16.67 4.36 -23.71
C LEU A 306 15.46 3.44 -23.48
N ILE A 307 14.81 3.02 -24.55
CA ILE A 307 13.61 2.18 -24.45
C ILE A 307 13.53 1.21 -25.64
N TRP A 308 13.14 -0.02 -25.38
CA TRP A 308 12.64 -0.89 -26.44
C TRP A 308 11.11 -0.67 -26.56
N PRO A 309 10.63 0.14 -27.52
CA PRO A 309 9.22 0.48 -27.57
C PRO A 309 8.36 -0.79 -27.75
N PRO A 310 7.31 -0.96 -26.95
CA PRO A 310 6.35 -2.02 -27.20
C PRO A 310 5.51 -1.71 -28.43
N GLU A 311 4.75 -2.69 -28.92
CA GLU A 311 3.81 -2.50 -30.02
C GLU A 311 2.70 -1.50 -29.65
N GLY A 312 2.17 -0.80 -30.66
CA GLY A 312 1.04 0.11 -30.51
C GLY A 312 1.37 1.53 -30.08
N VAL A 313 2.64 1.91 -29.98
CA VAL A 313 3.04 3.31 -29.73
C VAL A 313 2.71 4.17 -30.92
N SER A 314 1.91 5.22 -30.72
CA SER A 314 1.48 6.15 -31.77
C SER A 314 1.14 7.53 -31.17
N ALA A 315 0.81 8.50 -32.00
CA ALA A 315 0.33 9.80 -31.54
C ALA A 315 -0.99 9.72 -30.75
N GLN A 316 -1.85 8.71 -31.04
CA GLN A 316 -3.10 8.45 -30.34
C GLN A 316 -2.91 7.59 -29.08
N ASN A 317 -1.82 6.85 -28.98
CA ASN A 317 -1.42 6.05 -27.85
C ASN A 317 0.07 6.29 -27.55
N PRO A 318 0.43 7.47 -27.04
CA PRO A 318 1.83 7.84 -26.79
C PRO A 318 2.36 7.14 -25.52
N ILE A 319 3.67 7.00 -25.45
CA ILE A 319 4.35 6.72 -24.19
C ILE A 319 4.30 7.99 -23.34
N LEU A 320 3.85 7.89 -22.10
CA LEU A 320 3.87 8.99 -21.14
C LEU A 320 5.15 8.90 -20.30
N VAL A 321 5.96 9.94 -20.30
CA VAL A 321 7.22 10.02 -19.54
C VAL A 321 7.08 11.09 -18.46
N ALA A 322 6.92 10.67 -17.21
CA ALA A 322 6.75 11.56 -16.07
C ALA A 322 8.01 11.67 -15.23
N ALA A 323 8.35 12.89 -14.82
CA ALA A 323 9.49 13.20 -13.94
C ALA A 323 9.07 14.06 -12.73
N ASN A 324 7.81 14.51 -12.68
CA ASN A 324 7.30 15.34 -11.59
C ASN A 324 7.08 14.52 -10.31
N LYS A 325 7.61 15.01 -9.19
CA LYS A 325 7.50 14.42 -7.84
C LYS A 325 6.39 15.04 -7.00
N ASP A 326 5.82 16.16 -7.44
CA ASP A 326 4.69 16.77 -6.75
C ASP A 326 3.40 15.95 -7.02
N PRO A 327 2.41 15.99 -6.11
CA PRO A 327 1.11 15.39 -6.37
C PRO A 327 0.47 15.99 -7.63
N LEU A 328 -0.15 15.14 -8.45
CA LEU A 328 -0.86 15.65 -9.64
C LEU A 328 -2.00 16.59 -9.26
N LEU A 329 -2.72 16.26 -8.19
CA LEU A 329 -3.75 17.11 -7.63
C LEU A 329 -3.62 17.14 -6.11
N ALA A 330 -3.44 18.33 -5.54
CA ALA A 330 -3.40 18.56 -4.11
C ALA A 330 -4.59 19.41 -3.65
N LEU A 331 -5.32 18.95 -2.65
CA LEU A 331 -6.31 19.71 -1.91
C LEU A 331 -5.63 20.22 -0.64
N ASP A 332 -5.23 21.49 -0.62
CA ASP A 332 -4.41 22.05 0.46
C ASP A 332 -5.25 22.94 1.36
N ASN A 333 -5.59 22.46 2.53
CA ASN A 333 -6.49 23.12 3.48
C ASN A 333 -7.85 23.51 2.86
N ALA A 334 -8.23 22.84 1.75
CA ALA A 334 -9.51 23.02 1.08
C ALA A 334 -10.58 22.14 1.75
N SER A 335 -11.81 22.63 1.75
CA SER A 335 -12.95 21.94 2.33
C SER A 335 -14.11 21.82 1.34
N TYR A 336 -14.87 20.73 1.46
CA TYR A 336 -16.04 20.49 0.61
C TYR A 336 -15.68 20.51 -0.90
N VAL A 337 -14.59 19.83 -1.26
CA VAL A 337 -14.17 19.60 -2.65
C VAL A 337 -14.47 18.15 -3.01
N ALA A 338 -15.13 17.93 -4.12
CA ALA A 338 -15.45 16.60 -4.65
C ALA A 338 -14.75 16.37 -5.99
N VAL A 339 -13.81 15.43 -6.03
CA VAL A 339 -13.14 14.93 -7.24
C VAL A 339 -13.80 13.63 -7.65
N LYS A 340 -14.44 13.60 -8.83
CA LYS A 340 -15.30 12.47 -9.23
C LYS A 340 -15.02 11.95 -10.63
N GLY A 341 -14.96 10.62 -10.78
CA GLY A 341 -15.01 9.94 -12.07
C GLY A 341 -13.87 10.28 -13.03
N LEU A 342 -12.70 10.60 -12.49
CA LEU A 342 -11.54 10.98 -13.28
C LEU A 342 -10.53 9.82 -13.40
N ARG A 343 -9.84 9.78 -14.54
CA ARG A 343 -8.63 8.95 -14.69
C ARG A 343 -7.41 9.77 -14.35
N ILE A 344 -6.57 9.28 -13.43
CA ILE A 344 -5.37 9.96 -12.95
C ILE A 344 -4.19 8.98 -13.01
N LEU A 345 -3.14 9.30 -13.79
CA LEU A 345 -2.01 8.39 -13.97
C LEU A 345 -0.71 9.09 -14.36
N GLY A 346 0.40 8.36 -14.21
CA GLY A 346 1.71 8.79 -14.73
C GLY A 346 2.31 9.94 -13.91
N SER A 347 2.78 9.63 -12.67
CA SER A 347 3.50 10.57 -11.79
C SER A 347 4.62 9.86 -11.05
N LEU A 348 5.67 10.59 -10.71
CA LEU A 348 6.65 10.15 -9.69
C LEU A 348 6.18 10.48 -8.26
N GLY A 349 5.22 11.39 -8.09
CA GLY A 349 4.59 11.73 -6.82
C GLY A 349 3.30 10.96 -6.56
N ASP A 350 2.53 11.43 -5.58
CA ASP A 350 1.15 10.97 -5.33
C ASP A 350 0.24 11.34 -6.50
N ALA A 351 -0.79 10.54 -6.78
CA ALA A 351 -1.81 10.97 -7.74
C ALA A 351 -2.67 12.09 -7.16
N LEU A 352 -3.22 11.88 -5.96
CA LEU A 352 -4.04 12.86 -5.26
C LEU A 352 -3.63 12.95 -3.78
N GLN A 353 -3.48 14.18 -3.30
CA GLN A 353 -3.14 14.44 -1.90
C GLN A 353 -4.14 15.39 -1.27
N ILE A 354 -4.65 15.06 -0.08
CA ILE A 354 -5.47 15.92 0.78
C ILE A 354 -4.62 16.31 2.00
N ARG A 355 -4.39 17.59 2.19
CA ARG A 355 -3.67 18.15 3.35
C ARG A 355 -4.63 19.02 4.14
N SER A 356 -5.01 18.57 5.33
CA SER A 356 -5.94 19.28 6.22
C SER A 356 -7.30 19.60 5.53
N GLY A 357 -8.02 20.62 5.99
CA GLY A 357 -9.38 20.89 5.53
C GLY A 357 -10.39 19.88 6.04
N GLU A 358 -11.61 19.89 5.48
CA GLU A 358 -12.66 18.97 5.92
C GLU A 358 -13.63 18.59 4.80
N ASN A 359 -14.27 17.43 4.97
CA ASN A 359 -15.39 16.99 4.12
C ASN A 359 -15.07 16.94 2.60
N ASN A 360 -13.82 16.62 2.23
CA ASN A 360 -13.48 16.40 0.83
C ASN A 360 -13.82 14.96 0.41
N LEU A 361 -14.19 14.79 -0.85
CA LEU A 361 -14.60 13.53 -1.46
C LEU A 361 -13.73 13.20 -2.68
N VAL A 362 -13.18 11.98 -2.72
CA VAL A 362 -12.57 11.39 -3.92
C VAL A 362 -13.38 10.14 -4.26
N ALA A 363 -14.10 10.15 -5.39
CA ALA A 363 -15.04 9.08 -5.66
C ALA A 363 -15.07 8.63 -7.13
N GLY A 364 -15.15 7.31 -7.35
CA GLY A 364 -15.32 6.72 -8.67
C GLY A 364 -14.17 7.01 -9.63
N CYS A 365 -12.98 7.31 -9.12
CA CYS A 365 -11.79 7.58 -9.92
C CYS A 365 -11.03 6.29 -10.28
N ASP A 366 -10.41 6.29 -11.48
CA ASP A 366 -9.44 5.28 -11.94
C ASP A 366 -8.03 5.85 -11.77
N ILE A 367 -7.31 5.39 -10.74
CA ILE A 367 -5.99 5.92 -10.36
C ILE A 367 -4.94 4.84 -10.57
N SER A 368 -3.89 5.13 -11.36
CA SER A 368 -2.87 4.12 -11.64
C SER A 368 -1.51 4.68 -12.03
N ASN A 369 -0.49 3.81 -12.00
CA ASN A 369 0.85 4.09 -12.53
C ASN A 369 1.48 5.35 -11.91
N VAL A 370 1.47 5.42 -10.60
CA VAL A 370 2.16 6.46 -9.82
C VAL A 370 3.25 5.84 -8.96
N ALA A 371 4.40 6.50 -8.87
CA ALA A 371 5.55 5.95 -8.14
C ALA A 371 5.41 6.08 -6.61
N GLN A 372 4.50 6.91 -6.14
CA GLN A 372 4.20 7.07 -4.72
C GLN A 372 2.78 6.56 -4.42
N THR A 373 2.01 7.29 -3.65
CA THR A 373 0.68 6.89 -3.16
C THR A 373 -0.42 7.28 -4.15
N GLY A 374 -1.40 6.40 -4.35
CA GLY A 374 -2.59 6.71 -5.15
C GLY A 374 -3.38 7.88 -4.55
N VAL A 375 -3.89 7.73 -3.33
CA VAL A 375 -4.58 8.81 -2.58
C VAL A 375 -3.97 8.94 -1.20
N SER A 376 -3.42 10.11 -0.85
CA SER A 376 -2.89 10.37 0.49
C SER A 376 -3.71 11.44 1.22
N VAL A 377 -4.10 11.15 2.47
CA VAL A 377 -4.84 12.04 3.37
C VAL A 377 -3.98 12.34 4.59
N ARG A 378 -3.58 13.59 4.77
CA ARG A 378 -2.67 14.05 5.82
C ARG A 378 -3.38 15.06 6.73
N GLY A 379 -4.06 14.56 7.76
CA GLY A 379 -4.85 15.37 8.69
C GLY A 379 -6.21 15.80 8.13
N GLY A 380 -6.78 16.84 8.73
CA GLY A 380 -8.14 17.27 8.43
C GLY A 380 -9.22 16.39 9.07
N LYS A 381 -10.47 16.57 8.65
CA LYS A 381 -11.63 15.85 9.20
C LYS A 381 -12.61 15.40 8.12
N ASN A 382 -13.23 14.24 8.35
CA ASN A 382 -14.35 13.71 7.58
C ASN A 382 -14.11 13.62 6.06
N HIS A 383 -12.88 13.31 5.64
CA HIS A 383 -12.60 13.05 4.24
C HIS A 383 -13.11 11.67 3.83
N ARG A 384 -13.59 11.55 2.60
CA ARG A 384 -14.17 10.32 2.06
C ARG A 384 -13.46 9.89 0.77
N ILE A 385 -12.94 8.67 0.77
CA ILE A 385 -12.29 8.03 -0.38
C ILE A 385 -13.17 6.83 -0.74
N VAL A 386 -13.97 6.95 -1.81
CA VAL A 386 -15.12 6.06 -2.03
C VAL A 386 -15.12 5.48 -3.45
N SER A 387 -15.20 4.16 -3.56
CA SER A 387 -15.46 3.45 -4.83
C SER A 387 -14.45 3.76 -5.94
N ASN A 388 -13.18 4.01 -5.58
CA ASN A 388 -12.11 4.20 -6.55
C ASN A 388 -11.48 2.86 -6.93
N ASP A 389 -10.97 2.78 -8.16
CA ASP A 389 -10.10 1.70 -8.64
C ASP A 389 -8.66 2.21 -8.65
N ILE A 390 -7.82 1.67 -7.75
CA ILE A 390 -6.45 2.14 -7.53
C ILE A 390 -5.48 0.99 -7.75
N ARG A 391 -4.54 1.15 -8.68
CA ARG A 391 -3.61 0.07 -9.03
C ARG A 391 -2.25 0.58 -9.51
N GLU A 392 -1.25 -0.32 -9.53
CA GLU A 392 0.10 -0.01 -10.01
C GLU A 392 0.71 1.19 -9.30
N THR A 393 0.69 1.19 -7.97
CA THR A 393 1.35 2.23 -7.17
C THR A 393 2.71 1.74 -6.66
N GLY A 394 3.71 2.58 -6.68
CA GLY A 394 5.03 2.27 -6.11
C GLY A 394 4.98 2.16 -4.59
N GLY A 395 4.21 3.03 -3.95
CA GLY A 395 3.85 3.00 -2.54
C GLY A 395 2.44 2.48 -2.28
N SER A 396 1.78 3.00 -1.26
CA SER A 396 0.41 2.61 -0.91
C SER A 396 -0.60 3.00 -1.98
N GLY A 397 -1.65 2.21 -2.15
CA GLY A 397 -2.82 2.64 -2.92
C GLY A 397 -3.53 3.80 -2.21
N ILE A 398 -3.81 3.64 -0.91
CA ILE A 398 -4.42 4.67 -0.06
C ILE A 398 -3.61 4.81 1.22
N ALA A 399 -3.32 6.04 1.63
CA ALA A 399 -2.74 6.34 2.95
C ALA A 399 -3.57 7.43 3.63
N ALA A 400 -4.01 7.21 4.89
CA ALA A 400 -4.81 8.17 5.61
C ALA A 400 -4.39 8.29 7.08
N ALA A 401 -4.25 9.53 7.55
CA ALA A 401 -3.97 9.84 8.94
C ALA A 401 -4.70 11.13 9.35
N GLY A 402 -5.07 11.21 10.63
CA GLY A 402 -5.75 12.38 11.20
C GLY A 402 -6.29 12.07 12.59
N GLY A 403 -6.93 13.05 13.20
CA GLY A 403 -7.35 12.99 14.60
C GLY A 403 -6.23 13.35 15.58
N VAL A 404 -6.56 13.38 16.86
CA VAL A 404 -5.62 13.75 17.93
C VAL A 404 -5.62 12.66 19.00
N LYS A 405 -4.58 11.83 19.00
CA LYS A 405 -4.48 10.65 19.86
C LYS A 405 -4.50 10.98 21.35
N ALA A 406 -3.84 12.07 21.76
CA ALA A 406 -3.80 12.48 23.17
C ALA A 406 -5.20 12.78 23.75
N THR A 407 -6.11 13.31 22.94
CA THR A 407 -7.48 13.68 23.31
C THR A 407 -8.54 12.73 22.79
N LEU A 408 -8.15 11.67 22.07
CA LEU A 408 -9.04 10.73 21.35
C LEU A 408 -10.02 11.44 20.39
N GLU A 409 -9.63 12.62 19.87
CA GLU A 409 -10.43 13.33 18.88
C GLU A 409 -10.36 12.61 17.53
N PRO A 410 -11.49 12.12 16.98
CA PRO A 410 -11.47 11.31 15.77
C PRO A 410 -11.22 12.15 14.51
N ALA A 411 -10.53 11.57 13.55
CA ALA A 411 -10.41 12.12 12.19
C ALA A 411 -11.75 12.04 11.42
N GLY A 412 -12.53 10.98 11.67
CA GLY A 412 -13.79 10.72 10.96
C GLY A 412 -13.62 10.43 9.48
N HIS A 413 -12.43 10.06 9.02
CA HIS A 413 -12.21 9.70 7.61
C HIS A 413 -12.87 8.37 7.29
N GLU A 414 -13.40 8.27 6.06
CA GLU A 414 -14.05 7.07 5.51
C GLU A 414 -13.30 6.60 4.26
N ILE A 415 -12.86 5.34 4.27
CA ILE A 415 -12.23 4.66 3.13
C ILE A 415 -13.12 3.49 2.77
N LEU A 416 -13.99 3.69 1.79
CA LEU A 416 -15.13 2.83 1.53
C LEU A 416 -15.13 2.29 0.09
N ASN A 417 -15.34 0.99 -0.06
CA ASN A 417 -15.68 0.39 -1.36
C ASN A 417 -14.62 0.58 -2.45
N ASN A 418 -13.34 0.77 -2.09
CA ASN A 418 -12.26 0.91 -3.06
C ASN A 418 -11.70 -0.46 -3.47
N ASP A 419 -11.32 -0.59 -4.75
CA ASP A 419 -10.57 -1.72 -5.28
C ASP A 419 -9.10 -1.33 -5.38
N VAL A 420 -8.26 -1.92 -4.51
CA VAL A 420 -6.83 -1.57 -4.41
C VAL A 420 -5.99 -2.79 -4.76
N SER A 421 -5.23 -2.70 -5.84
CA SER A 421 -4.44 -3.84 -6.32
C SER A 421 -3.06 -3.43 -6.85
N ARG A 422 -2.14 -4.39 -6.89
CA ARG A 422 -0.78 -4.21 -7.41
C ARG A 422 -0.14 -2.91 -6.91
N SER A 423 -0.17 -2.74 -5.60
CA SER A 423 0.43 -1.63 -4.88
C SER A 423 1.69 -2.05 -4.13
N ALA A 424 2.45 -1.09 -3.64
CA ALA A 424 3.72 -1.29 -2.94
C ALA A 424 4.81 -1.95 -3.83
N ASN A 425 4.81 -1.69 -5.12
CA ASN A 425 5.72 -2.33 -6.06
C ASN A 425 7.17 -1.85 -5.89
N ASP A 426 7.38 -0.64 -5.41
CA ASP A 426 8.70 -0.05 -5.29
C ASP A 426 9.29 -0.12 -3.88
N PHE A 427 8.46 -0.08 -2.85
CA PHE A 427 8.90 -0.18 -1.46
C PHE A 427 7.85 -0.88 -0.59
N PRO A 428 8.28 -1.50 0.54
CA PRO A 428 7.42 -2.39 1.30
C PRO A 428 6.42 -1.61 2.17
N GLU A 429 5.48 -0.94 1.54
CA GLU A 429 4.32 -0.30 2.18
C GLU A 429 3.06 -1.15 2.01
N PRO A 430 2.05 -1.00 2.85
CA PRO A 430 0.78 -1.70 2.69
C PRO A 430 -0.04 -1.12 1.52
N ALA A 431 -0.98 -1.89 1.02
CA ALA A 431 -1.92 -1.39 0.02
C ALA A 431 -2.81 -0.25 0.59
N ILE A 432 -3.29 -0.41 1.81
CA ILE A 432 -3.97 0.66 2.57
C ILE A 432 -3.23 0.90 3.87
N GLN A 433 -2.85 2.14 4.11
CA GLN A 433 -2.12 2.56 5.31
C GLN A 433 -2.94 3.53 6.14
N ILE A 434 -3.15 3.21 7.42
CA ILE A 434 -3.93 4.00 8.36
C ILE A 434 -3.05 4.45 9.53
N GLY A 435 -3.03 5.76 9.80
CA GLY A 435 -2.40 6.31 11.00
C GLY A 435 -0.89 6.36 11.01
N ILE A 436 -0.25 5.99 9.93
CA ILE A 436 1.20 6.06 9.78
C ILE A 436 1.48 7.11 8.71
N GLY A 437 1.99 8.27 9.09
CA GLY A 437 2.28 9.36 8.16
C GLY A 437 3.75 9.35 7.75
N GLY A 438 4.02 9.27 6.43
CA GLY A 438 5.28 9.61 5.77
C GLY A 438 6.56 9.02 6.36
N ALA A 439 7.70 9.60 6.01
CA ALA A 439 9.04 9.22 6.48
C ALA A 439 9.29 9.42 7.99
N SER A 440 8.41 10.07 8.73
CA SER A 440 8.47 10.14 10.18
C SER A 440 7.79 8.93 10.77
N GLN A 441 8.55 7.99 11.28
CA GLN A 441 8.11 6.80 12.02
C GLN A 441 7.45 7.14 13.36
N ILE A 442 6.50 8.07 13.38
CA ILE A 442 5.68 8.31 14.56
C ILE A 442 4.65 7.19 14.60
N LEU A 443 4.84 6.25 15.52
CA LEU A 443 3.95 5.14 15.80
C LEU A 443 2.53 5.67 16.01
N GLY A 444 1.63 5.27 15.12
CA GLY A 444 0.20 5.35 15.23
C GLY A 444 -0.37 6.63 15.82
N SER A 445 -0.47 7.69 15.05
CA SER A 445 -1.03 8.97 15.54
C SER A 445 -2.52 9.16 15.23
N ALA A 446 -3.11 8.33 14.35
CA ALA A 446 -4.50 8.53 13.91
C ALA A 446 -5.53 7.99 14.90
N VAL A 447 -6.74 8.56 14.83
CA VAL A 447 -7.88 8.17 15.67
C VAL A 447 -9.15 8.12 14.82
N GLY A 448 -9.95 7.06 14.99
CA GLY A 448 -11.33 7.01 14.53
C GLY A 448 -11.48 7.08 13.00
N ILE A 449 -10.78 6.23 12.26
CA ILE A 449 -10.92 6.08 10.81
C ILE A 449 -11.74 4.82 10.51
N HIS A 450 -12.69 4.92 9.59
CA HIS A 450 -13.52 3.81 9.14
C HIS A 450 -13.07 3.30 7.78
N VAL A 451 -12.76 1.99 7.70
CA VAL A 451 -12.29 1.30 6.49
C VAL A 451 -13.23 0.14 6.21
N SER A 452 -14.04 0.24 5.16
CA SER A 452 -15.12 -0.73 4.95
C SER A 452 -15.36 -1.07 3.48
N HIS A 453 -15.78 -2.31 3.23
CA HIS A 453 -16.13 -2.81 1.91
C HIS A 453 -15.00 -2.69 0.85
N ASN A 454 -13.76 -2.45 1.25
CA ASN A 454 -12.66 -2.41 0.29
C ASN A 454 -12.26 -3.81 -0.13
N ARG A 455 -11.80 -3.94 -1.36
CA ARG A 455 -11.10 -5.12 -1.85
C ARG A 455 -9.63 -4.78 -2.06
N VAL A 456 -8.76 -5.51 -1.37
CA VAL A 456 -7.30 -5.33 -1.44
C VAL A 456 -6.68 -6.62 -1.94
N HIS A 457 -5.95 -6.56 -3.05
CA HIS A 457 -5.41 -7.79 -3.62
C HIS A 457 -4.14 -7.59 -4.47
N ASP A 458 -3.44 -8.69 -4.70
CA ASP A 458 -2.25 -8.73 -5.56
C ASP A 458 -1.20 -7.67 -5.15
N THR A 459 -0.97 -7.48 -3.85
CA THR A 459 -0.01 -6.47 -3.37
C THR A 459 1.33 -7.07 -3.00
N ALA A 460 2.39 -6.31 -3.24
CA ALA A 460 3.76 -6.73 -2.94
C ALA A 460 4.04 -6.87 -1.44
N ASN A 461 3.30 -6.15 -0.58
CA ASN A 461 3.45 -6.16 0.88
C ASN A 461 2.11 -6.43 1.60
N ALA A 462 1.91 -5.84 2.77
CA ALA A 462 0.72 -6.02 3.60
C ALA A 462 -0.57 -5.50 2.93
N GLY A 463 -1.71 -6.03 3.34
CA GLY A 463 -3.01 -5.56 2.90
C GLY A 463 -3.35 -4.20 3.52
N ILE A 464 -3.85 -4.21 4.74
CA ILE A 464 -4.24 -3.01 5.52
C ILE A 464 -3.35 -2.94 6.76
N ARG A 465 -2.45 -1.96 6.81
CA ARG A 465 -1.61 -1.71 7.99
C ARG A 465 -2.15 -0.50 8.74
N PHE A 466 -2.23 -0.61 10.06
CA PHE A 466 -2.78 0.46 10.87
C PHE A 466 -1.96 0.71 12.13
N GLY A 467 -1.99 1.95 12.58
CA GLY A 467 -1.49 2.39 13.88
C GLY A 467 -2.39 3.50 14.40
N GLY A 468 -2.44 3.67 15.71
CA GLY A 468 -3.40 4.55 16.38
C GLY A 468 -4.52 3.76 17.04
N CYS A 469 -5.63 4.41 17.30
CA CYS A 469 -6.71 3.85 18.11
C CYS A 469 -8.10 4.15 17.56
N ASP A 470 -9.11 3.41 18.06
CA ASP A 470 -10.51 3.63 17.73
C ASP A 470 -10.87 3.50 16.23
N HIS A 471 -10.10 2.74 15.47
CA HIS A 471 -10.41 2.47 14.06
C HIS A 471 -11.43 1.33 13.92
N LEU A 472 -12.26 1.43 12.88
CA LEU A 472 -13.19 0.37 12.50
C LEU A 472 -12.83 -0.17 11.12
N PHE A 473 -12.55 -1.47 11.05
CA PHE A 473 -12.27 -2.22 9.82
C PHE A 473 -13.35 -3.29 9.67
N GLU A 474 -14.23 -3.15 8.70
CA GLU A 474 -15.32 -4.12 8.53
C GLU A 474 -15.66 -4.40 7.08
N PHE A 475 -16.14 -5.60 6.80
CA PHE A 475 -16.56 -6.01 5.46
C PHE A 475 -15.50 -5.87 4.37
N ASN A 476 -14.22 -5.81 4.71
CA ASN A 476 -13.17 -5.79 3.70
C ASN A 476 -12.80 -7.19 3.24
N GLU A 477 -12.44 -7.32 1.98
CA GLU A 477 -11.87 -8.51 1.39
C GLU A 477 -10.39 -8.28 1.08
N VAL A 478 -9.50 -9.16 1.59
CA VAL A 478 -8.04 -9.02 1.40
C VAL A 478 -7.46 -10.35 0.95
N TYR A 479 -6.76 -10.39 -0.18
CA TYR A 479 -6.15 -11.62 -0.67
C TYR A 479 -4.89 -11.40 -1.50
N ARG A 480 -4.06 -12.46 -1.60
CA ARG A 480 -2.81 -12.47 -2.38
C ARG A 480 -1.91 -11.29 -2.03
N ILE A 481 -1.58 -11.18 -0.75
CA ILE A 481 -0.63 -10.21 -0.20
C ILE A 481 0.76 -10.82 -0.05
N GLY A 482 1.78 -9.98 0.12
CA GLY A 482 3.15 -10.42 0.33
C GLY A 482 3.77 -11.07 -0.91
N LEU A 483 3.42 -10.62 -2.11
CA LEU A 483 3.97 -11.19 -3.35
C LEU A 483 5.47 -10.93 -3.50
N ASN A 484 6.01 -9.91 -2.82
CA ASN A 484 7.41 -9.50 -2.91
C ASN A 484 8.12 -9.35 -1.56
N SER A 485 7.42 -9.41 -0.44
CA SER A 485 7.98 -9.23 0.90
C SER A 485 7.41 -10.23 1.91
N GLY A 486 7.92 -10.24 3.12
CA GLY A 486 7.47 -11.12 4.20
C GLY A 486 7.33 -10.36 5.51
N ASP A 487 6.91 -11.05 6.58
CA ASP A 487 6.62 -10.49 7.90
C ASP A 487 5.51 -9.43 7.85
N LEU A 488 4.32 -9.85 7.43
CA LEU A 488 3.20 -8.96 7.11
C LEU A 488 1.85 -9.63 7.37
N GLY A 489 0.79 -8.85 7.28
CA GLY A 489 -0.59 -9.35 7.47
C GLY A 489 -1.60 -8.76 6.51
N GLY A 490 -2.74 -9.45 6.38
CA GLY A 490 -3.94 -8.90 5.74
C GLY A 490 -4.40 -7.66 6.48
N PHE A 491 -4.51 -7.77 7.80
CA PHE A 491 -4.61 -6.67 8.74
C PHE A 491 -3.37 -6.69 9.62
N TYR A 492 -2.65 -5.59 9.63
CA TYR A 492 -1.37 -5.49 10.32
C TYR A 492 -1.37 -4.31 11.29
N GLY A 493 -1.59 -4.59 12.57
CA GLY A 493 -1.45 -3.64 13.67
C GLY A 493 0.03 -3.36 13.93
N TYR A 494 0.44 -2.09 13.75
CA TYR A 494 1.84 -1.70 13.82
C TYR A 494 2.21 -1.16 15.17
N CYS A 495 2.79 -2.02 15.99
CA CYS A 495 3.52 -1.75 17.24
C CYS A 495 2.92 -0.72 18.22
N GLY A 496 2.77 -1.10 19.46
CA GLY A 496 2.49 -0.15 20.55
C GLY A 496 1.38 -0.57 21.50
N PHE A 497 1.53 -0.13 22.74
CA PHE A 497 0.59 -0.45 23.81
C PHE A 497 -0.70 0.39 23.78
N THR A 498 -0.80 1.39 22.92
CA THR A 498 -1.94 2.34 22.87
C THR A 498 -2.90 2.08 21.71
N GLY A 499 -2.84 0.89 21.10
CA GLY A 499 -3.71 0.51 19.98
C GLY A 499 -5.16 0.17 20.35
N PHE A 500 -5.67 0.69 21.46
CA PHE A 500 -6.99 0.35 22.02
C PHE A 500 -8.14 0.82 21.12
N GLY A 501 -9.25 0.08 21.18
CA GLY A 501 -10.47 0.42 20.46
C GLY A 501 -10.48 0.11 18.96
N ASN A 502 -9.40 -0.48 18.44
CA ASN A 502 -9.37 -0.95 17.05
C ASN A 502 -10.24 -2.20 16.91
N VAL A 503 -11.19 -2.17 15.98
CA VAL A 503 -12.13 -3.27 15.74
C VAL A 503 -11.98 -3.77 14.31
N MET A 504 -11.67 -5.05 14.14
CA MET A 504 -11.67 -5.78 12.88
C MET A 504 -12.79 -6.80 12.89
N ARG A 505 -13.88 -6.54 12.17
CA ARG A 505 -15.04 -7.43 12.16
C ARG A 505 -15.58 -7.72 10.77
N ASN A 506 -16.09 -8.94 10.59
CA ASN A 506 -16.74 -9.34 9.34
C ASN A 506 -15.86 -9.11 8.10
N ASN A 507 -14.54 -9.30 8.21
CA ASN A 507 -13.62 -9.23 7.08
C ASN A 507 -13.30 -10.64 6.57
N PHE A 508 -12.91 -10.74 5.30
CA PHE A 508 -12.43 -11.96 4.69
C PHE A 508 -10.99 -11.81 4.22
N VAL A 509 -10.08 -12.60 4.80
CA VAL A 509 -8.66 -12.65 4.37
C VAL A 509 -8.37 -14.03 3.81
N HIS A 510 -7.87 -14.11 2.56
CA HIS A 510 -7.65 -15.41 1.94
C HIS A 510 -6.48 -15.46 0.96
N HIS A 511 -6.04 -16.70 0.64
CA HIS A 511 -4.96 -16.96 -0.32
C HIS A 511 -3.71 -16.11 -0.08
N SER A 512 -3.27 -16.05 1.17
CA SER A 512 -2.17 -15.21 1.62
C SER A 512 -1.13 -16.01 2.41
N MET A 513 -0.58 -17.06 1.78
CA MET A 513 0.37 -17.99 2.43
C MET A 513 1.71 -17.34 2.79
N ASN A 514 2.01 -16.14 2.31
CA ASN A 514 3.19 -15.36 2.70
C ASN A 514 2.90 -14.35 3.82
N GLY A 515 1.64 -14.23 4.24
CA GLY A 515 1.19 -13.29 5.26
C GLY A 515 0.19 -13.88 6.22
N ASN A 516 0.11 -13.31 7.40
CA ASN A 516 -0.89 -13.66 8.40
C ASN A 516 -2.23 -12.99 8.06
N ALA A 517 -3.38 -13.57 8.45
CA ALA A 517 -4.63 -12.87 8.21
C ALA A 517 -4.74 -11.63 9.12
N PHE A 518 -4.54 -11.81 10.44
CA PHE A 518 -4.56 -10.74 11.43
C PHE A 518 -3.26 -10.77 12.22
N TYR A 519 -2.47 -9.72 12.09
CA TYR A 519 -1.17 -9.62 12.73
C TYR A 519 -1.12 -8.41 13.68
N MET A 520 -1.11 -8.68 14.97
CA MET A 520 -0.91 -7.70 16.03
C MET A 520 0.56 -7.71 16.41
N ASP A 521 1.37 -6.86 15.74
CA ASP A 521 2.83 -6.86 15.89
C ASP A 521 3.26 -6.14 17.18
N ASP A 522 4.47 -6.38 17.57
CA ASP A 522 5.25 -5.83 18.71
C ASP A 522 4.44 -4.99 19.73
N GLY A 523 3.78 -5.68 20.67
CA GLY A 523 3.06 -5.03 21.76
C GLY A 523 1.71 -4.41 21.39
N THR A 524 1.20 -4.61 20.16
CA THR A 524 -0.13 -4.11 19.77
C THR A 524 -1.20 -4.62 20.72
N SER A 525 -1.91 -3.69 21.38
CA SER A 525 -2.82 -3.97 22.48
C SER A 525 -4.22 -3.41 22.25
N GLY A 526 -5.23 -4.01 22.89
CA GLY A 526 -6.61 -3.52 22.94
C GLY A 526 -7.41 -3.69 21.64
N ALA A 527 -6.98 -4.56 20.73
CA ALA A 527 -7.67 -4.85 19.48
C ALA A 527 -8.77 -5.89 19.66
N LEU A 528 -9.91 -5.70 18.97
CA LEU A 528 -10.96 -6.70 18.83
C LEU A 528 -10.99 -7.26 17.41
N VAL A 529 -10.73 -8.56 17.28
CA VAL A 529 -10.80 -9.31 16.02
C VAL A 529 -11.94 -10.29 16.12
N THR A 530 -13.09 -10.03 15.47
CA THR A 530 -14.32 -10.80 15.71
C THR A 530 -15.14 -11.02 14.43
N GLY A 531 -15.73 -12.20 14.30
CA GLY A 531 -16.62 -12.51 13.16
C GLY A 531 -15.94 -12.48 11.81
N ASN A 532 -14.62 -12.64 11.73
CA ASN A 532 -13.87 -12.66 10.49
C ASN A 532 -13.69 -14.08 9.94
N VAL A 533 -13.42 -14.17 8.65
CA VAL A 533 -13.05 -15.44 7.99
C VAL A 533 -11.62 -15.33 7.47
N ALA A 534 -10.76 -16.31 7.81
CA ALA A 534 -9.42 -16.47 7.27
C ALA A 534 -9.32 -17.82 6.53
N TYR A 535 -8.87 -17.81 5.26
CA TYR A 535 -8.74 -19.00 4.45
C TYR A 535 -7.40 -19.06 3.72
N LYS A 536 -6.63 -20.14 3.90
CA LYS A 536 -5.31 -20.30 3.27
C LYS A 536 -4.37 -19.11 3.51
N CYS A 537 -4.21 -18.72 4.78
CA CYS A 537 -3.21 -17.75 5.24
C CYS A 537 -2.09 -18.46 6.00
N ALA A 538 -0.92 -17.85 6.10
CA ALA A 538 0.20 -18.44 6.87
C ALA A 538 -0.19 -18.70 8.33
N MET A 539 -0.89 -17.74 8.94
CA MET A 539 -1.55 -17.85 10.24
C MET A 539 -2.90 -17.12 10.17
N GLY A 540 -3.90 -17.61 10.88
CA GLY A 540 -5.15 -16.88 11.08
C GLY A 540 -4.91 -15.64 11.93
N VAL A 541 -4.28 -15.80 13.08
CA VAL A 541 -3.83 -14.71 13.96
C VAL A 541 -2.37 -14.91 14.36
N LEU A 542 -1.61 -13.83 14.35
CA LEU A 542 -0.31 -13.70 15.04
C LEU A 542 -0.38 -12.52 16.02
N MET A 543 -0.13 -12.78 17.31
CA MET A 543 -0.02 -11.75 18.35
C MET A 543 1.39 -11.71 18.92
N GLY A 544 2.01 -10.53 18.85
CA GLY A 544 3.38 -10.27 19.28
C GLY A 544 3.49 -9.59 20.65
N GLY A 545 3.11 -10.25 21.74
CA GLY A 545 3.35 -9.76 23.11
C GLY A 545 2.51 -8.53 23.52
N GLY A 546 1.31 -8.37 22.95
CA GLY A 546 0.36 -7.32 23.33
C GLY A 546 -0.53 -7.72 24.52
N HIS A 547 -1.48 -6.82 24.87
CA HIS A 547 -2.38 -6.97 26.00
C HIS A 547 -3.82 -6.65 25.62
N TYR A 548 -4.78 -7.26 26.30
CA TYR A 548 -6.22 -7.00 26.14
C TYR A 548 -6.73 -7.13 24.70
N ASN A 549 -6.04 -7.94 23.88
CA ASN A 549 -6.53 -8.28 22.55
C ASN A 549 -7.59 -9.36 22.65
N ARG A 550 -8.62 -9.26 21.82
CA ARG A 550 -9.76 -10.16 21.82
C ARG A 550 -9.90 -10.81 20.45
N PHE A 551 -9.68 -12.12 20.40
CA PHE A 551 -9.83 -12.95 19.19
C PHE A 551 -11.05 -13.83 19.38
N GLU A 552 -12.21 -13.37 18.92
CA GLU A 552 -13.50 -13.95 19.27
C GLU A 552 -14.35 -14.26 18.04
N TYR A 553 -14.93 -15.44 17.99
CA TYR A 553 -15.93 -15.83 16.98
C TYR A 553 -15.43 -15.74 15.54
N ASN A 554 -14.16 -15.98 15.28
CA ASN A 554 -13.62 -16.03 13.93
C ASN A 554 -13.66 -17.45 13.37
N ILE A 555 -13.69 -17.57 12.02
CA ILE A 555 -13.57 -18.84 11.29
C ILE A 555 -12.23 -18.85 10.56
N MET A 556 -11.40 -19.84 10.84
CA MET A 556 -10.09 -20.05 10.21
C MET A 556 -10.04 -21.40 9.54
N ILE A 557 -9.67 -21.43 8.25
CA ILE A 557 -9.74 -22.62 7.42
C ILE A 557 -8.43 -22.79 6.66
N ASP A 558 -7.87 -24.00 6.65
CA ASP A 558 -6.66 -24.37 5.90
C ASP A 558 -5.46 -23.46 6.20
N CYS A 559 -5.32 -22.94 7.42
CA CYS A 559 -4.17 -22.17 7.86
C CYS A 559 -3.17 -23.12 8.56
N PRO A 560 -1.85 -23.11 8.23
CA PRO A 560 -0.84 -23.87 8.95
C PRO A 560 -0.88 -23.65 10.46
N LYS A 561 -1.16 -22.42 10.89
CA LYS A 561 -1.48 -22.07 12.27
C LYS A 561 -2.78 -21.27 12.31
N GLY A 562 -3.69 -21.65 13.22
CA GLY A 562 -4.94 -20.92 13.44
C GLY A 562 -4.66 -19.64 14.22
N ILE A 563 -4.34 -19.75 15.51
CA ILE A 563 -4.03 -18.62 16.40
C ILE A 563 -2.67 -18.88 17.06
N HIS A 564 -1.74 -17.97 16.88
CA HIS A 564 -0.41 -18.01 17.46
C HIS A 564 -0.14 -16.77 18.30
N LEU A 565 0.08 -16.94 19.59
CA LEU A 565 0.49 -15.90 20.51
C LEU A 565 1.95 -16.17 20.88
N ASP A 566 2.88 -15.36 20.40
CA ASP A 566 4.30 -15.61 20.59
C ASP A 566 4.87 -15.03 21.91
N ASP A 567 6.12 -15.38 22.23
CA ASP A 567 6.76 -15.01 23.49
C ASP A 567 7.58 -13.73 23.44
N ARG A 568 7.42 -12.90 22.39
CA ARG A 568 8.30 -11.74 22.19
C ARG A 568 8.19 -10.67 23.29
N GLY A 569 7.06 -10.56 23.96
CA GLY A 569 6.92 -9.68 25.11
C GLY A 569 7.96 -10.01 26.20
N ILE A 570 8.13 -11.30 26.52
CA ILE A 570 9.13 -11.78 27.49
C ILE A 570 10.52 -11.78 26.85
N SER A 571 10.69 -12.43 25.69
CA SER A 571 12.01 -12.65 25.09
C SER A 571 12.70 -11.36 24.65
N ARG A 572 11.94 -10.33 24.27
CA ARG A 572 12.44 -8.99 23.92
C ARG A 572 12.29 -7.96 25.03
N LYS A 573 11.69 -8.31 26.16
CA LYS A 573 11.48 -7.46 27.35
C LYS A 573 10.71 -6.17 26.99
N TYR A 574 9.47 -6.33 26.57
CA TYR A 574 8.59 -5.20 26.27
C TYR A 574 8.12 -4.52 27.55
N THR A 575 8.87 -3.52 27.98
CA THR A 575 8.62 -2.76 29.21
C THR A 575 8.22 -1.32 28.93
N LEU A 576 7.74 -0.61 29.95
CA LEU A 576 7.44 0.82 29.87
C LEU A 576 8.70 1.70 29.72
N GLU A 577 9.89 1.17 29.98
CA GLU A 577 11.18 1.82 29.74
C GLU A 577 11.65 1.66 28.27
N ASP A 578 11.07 0.74 27.51
CA ASP A 578 11.33 0.65 26.08
C ASP A 578 10.98 1.98 25.39
N LYS A 579 11.92 2.57 24.68
CA LYS A 579 11.75 3.90 24.08
C LYS A 579 10.60 3.97 23.08
N ARG A 580 10.33 2.86 22.39
CA ARG A 580 9.27 2.77 21.39
C ARG A 580 7.92 2.55 22.06
N LEU A 581 7.79 1.49 22.86
CA LEU A 581 6.51 1.09 23.46
C LEU A 581 6.12 1.98 24.63
N GLY A 582 7.06 2.28 25.54
CA GLY A 582 6.85 3.21 26.66
C GLY A 582 6.67 4.65 26.22
N GLY A 583 7.40 5.09 25.19
CA GLY A 583 7.21 6.42 24.60
C GLY A 583 5.83 6.61 23.98
N ASP A 584 5.27 5.56 23.39
CA ASP A 584 3.90 5.54 22.89
C ASP A 584 2.88 5.77 24.02
N VAL A 585 3.04 5.07 25.15
CA VAL A 585 2.20 5.24 26.36
C VAL A 585 2.32 6.65 26.95
N GLN A 586 3.53 7.17 27.05
CA GLN A 586 3.77 8.54 27.58
C GLN A 586 3.08 9.62 26.75
N SER A 587 2.82 9.36 25.48
CA SER A 587 2.17 10.32 24.57
C SER A 587 0.69 10.57 24.87
N VAL A 588 0.02 9.75 25.70
CA VAL A 588 -1.44 9.75 25.84
C VAL A 588 -1.99 9.94 27.26
N SER A 589 -1.17 10.00 28.31
CA SER A 589 -1.62 10.16 29.71
C SER A 589 -2.75 9.20 30.10
N PRO A 590 -2.48 7.86 30.16
CA PRO A 590 -3.53 6.84 30.27
C PRO A 590 -4.30 6.88 31.59
N ASP A 591 -3.79 7.53 32.64
CA ASP A 591 -4.40 7.72 33.94
C ASP A 591 -5.37 8.92 34.03
N GLN A 592 -5.52 9.68 32.93
CA GLN A 592 -6.36 10.89 32.84
C GLN A 592 -7.44 10.72 31.77
N SER A 593 -8.53 11.54 31.88
CA SER A 593 -9.54 11.68 30.83
C SER A 593 -8.92 12.31 29.57
N PRO A 594 -9.30 11.86 28.35
CA PRO A 594 -10.36 10.88 28.07
C PRO A 594 -9.88 9.41 28.09
N TRP A 595 -8.57 9.14 28.09
CA TRP A 595 -8.02 7.79 28.00
C TRP A 595 -8.47 6.86 29.11
N LYS A 596 -8.39 7.32 30.37
CA LYS A 596 -8.81 6.55 31.55
C LYS A 596 -10.28 6.13 31.49
N GLU A 597 -11.15 6.99 30.95
CA GLU A 597 -12.58 6.73 30.87
C GLU A 597 -12.93 5.77 29.73
N LYS A 598 -12.25 5.92 28.59
CA LYS A 598 -12.56 5.15 27.39
C LYS A 598 -11.80 3.82 27.32
N HIS A 599 -10.55 3.80 27.82
CA HIS A 599 -9.65 2.64 27.78
C HIS A 599 -9.01 2.40 29.16
N PRO A 600 -9.83 2.08 30.20
CA PRO A 600 -9.35 1.91 31.56
C PRO A 600 -8.34 0.78 31.70
N GLU A 601 -8.36 -0.21 30.79
CA GLU A 601 -7.42 -1.32 30.75
C GLU A 601 -5.97 -0.85 30.53
N LEU A 602 -5.76 0.18 29.73
CA LEU A 602 -4.41 0.76 29.53
C LEU A 602 -3.91 1.41 30.82
N ALA A 603 -4.76 2.16 31.53
CA ALA A 603 -4.42 2.73 32.82
C ALA A 603 -4.06 1.64 33.85
N ALA A 604 -4.83 0.56 33.88
CA ALA A 604 -4.58 -0.61 34.77
C ALA A 604 -3.27 -1.34 34.40
N LEU A 605 -2.98 -1.49 33.09
CA LEU A 605 -1.72 -2.08 32.61
C LEU A 605 -0.51 -1.28 33.11
N VAL A 606 -0.55 0.05 32.90
CA VAL A 606 0.53 0.97 33.30
C VAL A 606 0.71 1.01 34.82
N ALA A 607 -0.37 1.10 35.59
CA ALA A 607 -0.33 1.08 37.05
C ALA A 607 0.22 -0.25 37.62
N GLY A 608 0.00 -1.37 36.91
CA GLY A 608 0.52 -2.68 37.28
C GLY A 608 2.02 -2.86 37.03
N GLY A 609 2.61 -2.08 36.14
CA GLY A 609 4.05 -2.05 35.85
C GLY A 609 4.60 -3.26 35.10
N GLU A 610 3.91 -4.42 35.09
CA GLU A 610 4.33 -5.62 34.38
C GLU A 610 3.70 -5.67 33.00
N THR A 611 4.50 -5.50 31.96
CA THR A 611 4.08 -5.43 30.56
C THR A 611 4.81 -6.43 29.64
N THR A 612 5.60 -7.34 30.21
CA THR A 612 6.29 -8.38 29.42
C THR A 612 5.40 -9.59 29.17
N ILE A 613 4.51 -9.93 30.12
CA ILE A 613 3.61 -11.07 30.03
C ILE A 613 2.24 -10.60 29.54
N PRO A 614 1.70 -11.17 28.46
CA PRO A 614 0.36 -10.81 27.95
C PRO A 614 -0.70 -10.94 29.05
N LYS A 615 -1.61 -9.96 29.08
CA LYS A 615 -2.62 -9.80 30.12
C LYS A 615 -3.98 -9.42 29.52
N GLY A 616 -5.03 -10.10 29.97
CA GLY A 616 -6.40 -9.79 29.57
C GLY A 616 -6.75 -10.14 28.13
N ASP A 617 -5.90 -10.90 27.45
CA ASP A 617 -6.20 -11.38 26.10
C ASP A 617 -7.25 -12.50 26.17
N THR A 618 -8.10 -12.59 25.13
CA THR A 618 -9.13 -13.63 25.02
C THR A 618 -9.07 -14.36 23.69
N VAL A 619 -9.30 -15.67 23.71
CA VAL A 619 -9.44 -16.55 22.55
C VAL A 619 -10.73 -17.34 22.71
N ILE A 620 -11.86 -16.79 22.26
CA ILE A 620 -13.19 -17.28 22.60
C ILE A 620 -14.00 -17.60 21.34
N GLY A 621 -14.60 -18.81 21.32
CA GLY A 621 -15.60 -19.17 20.32
C GLY A 621 -15.11 -19.21 18.88
N ASN A 622 -13.80 -19.38 18.63
CA ASN A 622 -13.27 -19.46 17.29
C ASN A 622 -13.47 -20.86 16.70
N VAL A 623 -13.65 -20.92 15.39
CA VAL A 623 -13.75 -22.14 14.59
C VAL A 623 -12.47 -22.31 13.78
N LEU A 624 -11.75 -23.41 13.97
CA LEU A 624 -10.40 -23.65 13.44
C LEU A 624 -10.39 -24.95 12.62
N ILE A 625 -10.83 -24.88 11.35
CA ILE A 625 -11.00 -26.05 10.46
C ILE A 625 -9.70 -26.33 9.73
N ASN A 626 -9.25 -27.58 9.81
CA ASN A 626 -8.06 -28.06 9.09
C ASN A 626 -6.82 -27.15 9.30
N CYS A 627 -6.68 -26.59 10.51
CA CYS A 627 -5.47 -25.86 10.90
C CYS A 627 -4.41 -26.84 11.40
N GLY A 628 -3.16 -26.73 10.92
CA GLY A 628 -2.08 -27.62 11.31
C GLY A 628 -1.78 -27.54 12.82
N THR A 629 -1.72 -26.31 13.36
CA THR A 629 -1.76 -26.03 14.81
C THR A 629 -2.93 -25.08 15.06
N SER A 630 -3.91 -25.52 15.84
CA SER A 630 -5.12 -24.71 16.05
C SER A 630 -4.84 -23.47 16.91
N ILE A 631 -4.34 -23.65 18.15
CA ILE A 631 -3.97 -22.57 19.06
C ILE A 631 -2.60 -22.88 19.64
N GLU A 632 -1.65 -21.98 19.50
CA GLU A 632 -0.28 -22.13 19.97
C GLU A 632 0.06 -21.05 21.00
N LEU A 633 0.41 -21.48 22.20
CA LEU A 633 0.94 -20.67 23.30
C LEU A 633 2.32 -21.21 23.66
N PRO A 634 3.42 -20.53 23.31
CA PRO A 634 4.77 -21.11 23.39
C PRO A 634 5.27 -21.32 24.81
N LYS A 635 4.69 -20.66 25.79
CA LYS A 635 5.09 -20.79 27.22
C LYS A 635 3.89 -20.90 28.17
N PRO A 636 4.03 -21.68 29.24
CA PRO A 636 2.97 -21.82 30.25
C PRO A 636 2.55 -20.50 30.91
N GLU A 637 3.47 -19.55 31.04
CA GLU A 637 3.24 -18.24 31.65
C GLU A 637 2.20 -17.42 30.84
N TYR A 638 2.12 -17.63 29.53
CA TYR A 638 1.10 -16.99 28.69
C TYR A 638 -0.30 -17.50 28.98
N ALA A 639 -0.42 -18.81 29.26
CA ALA A 639 -1.72 -19.43 29.51
C ALA A 639 -2.46 -18.83 30.71
N ALA A 640 -1.72 -18.37 31.74
CA ALA A 640 -2.29 -17.76 32.93
C ALA A 640 -2.94 -16.39 32.70
N GLY A 641 -2.52 -15.66 31.65
CA GLY A 641 -3.01 -14.32 31.30
C GLY A 641 -4.05 -14.30 30.17
N ILE A 642 -4.39 -15.46 29.58
CA ILE A 642 -5.22 -15.59 28.39
C ILE A 642 -6.44 -16.45 28.67
N GLU A 643 -7.64 -15.90 28.51
CA GLU A 643 -8.88 -16.67 28.61
C GLU A 643 -9.15 -17.44 27.31
N GLN A 644 -9.27 -18.77 27.41
CA GLN A 644 -9.65 -19.63 26.29
C GLN A 644 -10.97 -20.34 26.62
N LYS A 645 -11.98 -20.16 25.73
CA LYS A 645 -13.30 -20.78 25.94
C LYS A 645 -14.01 -21.05 24.62
N GLY A 646 -14.61 -22.25 24.51
CA GLY A 646 -15.57 -22.56 23.44
C GLY A 646 -14.99 -22.58 22.03
N ASN A 647 -13.66 -22.68 21.86
CA ASN A 647 -13.04 -22.85 20.55
C ASN A 647 -13.25 -24.27 20.05
N ILE A 648 -13.59 -24.43 18.75
CA ILE A 648 -13.78 -25.74 18.12
C ILE A 648 -12.79 -25.94 16.97
N THR A 649 -12.35 -27.21 16.82
CA THR A 649 -11.36 -27.58 15.79
C THR A 649 -11.93 -28.54 14.75
N THR A 650 -13.24 -28.74 14.78
CA THR A 650 -13.99 -29.63 13.87
C THR A 650 -14.82 -28.79 12.91
N GLY A 651 -15.07 -29.34 11.74
CA GLY A 651 -15.85 -28.74 10.66
C GLY A 651 -15.37 -29.23 9.31
N SER A 652 -16.11 -28.91 8.28
CA SER A 652 -15.79 -29.37 6.92
C SER A 652 -16.26 -28.33 5.90
N PRO A 653 -15.78 -28.38 4.65
CA PRO A 653 -16.32 -27.55 3.56
C PRO A 653 -17.83 -27.69 3.37
N ALA A 654 -18.42 -28.83 3.76
CA ALA A 654 -19.86 -29.09 3.66
C ALA A 654 -20.69 -28.19 4.60
N ASP A 655 -20.11 -27.56 5.59
CA ASP A 655 -20.78 -26.65 6.51
C ASP A 655 -21.06 -25.27 5.86
N PHE A 656 -20.43 -24.97 4.72
CA PHE A 656 -20.54 -23.69 4.05
C PHE A 656 -21.39 -23.79 2.77
N VAL A 657 -21.94 -22.66 2.33
CA VAL A 657 -22.84 -22.58 1.17
C VAL A 657 -22.13 -23.04 -0.09
N ASP A 658 -20.93 -22.52 -0.38
CA ASP A 658 -20.14 -22.89 -1.56
C ASP A 658 -18.65 -22.63 -1.33
N ALA A 659 -18.02 -23.47 -0.51
CA ALA A 659 -16.60 -23.36 -0.18
C ALA A 659 -15.68 -23.45 -1.41
N ASP A 660 -16.09 -24.18 -2.45
CA ASP A 660 -15.32 -24.34 -3.70
C ASP A 660 -15.23 -23.02 -4.52
N ASN A 661 -16.19 -22.13 -4.34
CA ASN A 661 -16.17 -20.78 -4.89
C ASN A 661 -15.88 -19.70 -3.86
N PHE A 662 -15.36 -20.13 -2.70
CA PHE A 662 -14.93 -19.26 -1.60
C PHE A 662 -16.09 -18.51 -0.94
N ASP A 663 -17.31 -19.08 -0.98
CA ASP A 663 -18.45 -18.62 -0.18
C ASP A 663 -18.51 -19.41 1.14
N PHE A 664 -17.96 -18.80 2.16
CA PHE A 664 -17.92 -19.37 3.52
C PHE A 664 -19.10 -18.94 4.39
N THR A 665 -20.22 -18.58 3.77
CA THR A 665 -21.48 -18.43 4.50
C THR A 665 -21.84 -19.77 5.16
N VAL A 666 -22.01 -19.79 6.47
CA VAL A 666 -22.40 -21.00 7.21
C VAL A 666 -23.82 -21.39 6.78
N LYS A 667 -23.99 -22.65 6.36
CA LYS A 667 -25.31 -23.15 5.90
C LYS A 667 -26.37 -23.06 7.01
N PRO A 668 -27.60 -22.70 6.68
CA PRO A 668 -28.73 -22.85 7.61
C PRO A 668 -28.83 -24.28 8.12
N GLY A 669 -28.87 -24.46 9.44
CA GLY A 669 -28.94 -25.77 10.07
C GLY A 669 -27.59 -26.50 10.27
N SER A 670 -26.47 -25.93 9.82
CA SER A 670 -25.15 -26.45 10.21
C SER A 670 -24.96 -26.39 11.72
N THR A 671 -24.42 -27.45 12.27
CA THR A 671 -24.07 -27.53 13.71
C THR A 671 -22.74 -26.86 14.02
N LEU A 672 -22.03 -26.38 13.00
CA LEU A 672 -20.67 -25.84 13.11
C LEU A 672 -20.54 -24.77 14.21
N VAL A 673 -21.48 -23.83 14.26
CA VAL A 673 -21.45 -22.73 15.23
C VAL A 673 -22.51 -22.87 16.33
N ALA A 674 -23.42 -23.84 16.23
CA ALA A 674 -24.50 -24.04 17.20
C ALA A 674 -23.99 -24.44 18.58
N ALA A 675 -22.81 -25.06 18.66
CA ALA A 675 -22.16 -25.44 19.91
C ALA A 675 -21.45 -24.28 20.62
N ILE A 676 -21.36 -23.12 19.96
CA ILE A 676 -20.66 -21.93 20.48
C ILE A 676 -21.69 -20.91 20.95
N GLU A 677 -21.80 -20.74 22.27
CA GLU A 677 -22.70 -19.77 22.86
C GLU A 677 -22.40 -18.35 22.36
N GLY A 678 -23.40 -17.68 21.78
CA GLY A 678 -23.29 -16.29 21.33
C GLY A 678 -22.53 -16.08 20.03
N PHE A 679 -22.25 -17.14 19.25
CA PHE A 679 -21.61 -16.96 17.94
C PHE A 679 -22.48 -16.06 17.04
N PRO A 680 -21.96 -14.90 16.61
CA PRO A 680 -22.74 -13.99 15.79
C PRO A 680 -22.84 -14.49 14.33
N PRO A 681 -23.95 -14.27 13.63
CA PRO A 681 -24.00 -14.53 12.20
C PRO A 681 -22.96 -13.65 11.48
N ILE A 682 -22.11 -14.26 10.66
CA ILE A 682 -21.19 -13.53 9.79
C ILE A 682 -21.93 -13.24 8.47
N PRO A 683 -22.22 -11.98 8.14
CA PRO A 683 -22.95 -11.63 6.91
C PRO A 683 -21.99 -11.67 5.71
N PHE A 684 -21.50 -12.84 5.36
CA PHE A 684 -20.41 -13.08 4.41
C PHE A 684 -20.69 -12.46 3.05
N GLN A 685 -21.94 -12.48 2.58
CA GLN A 685 -22.35 -11.89 1.30
C GLN A 685 -22.23 -10.35 1.24
N GLN A 686 -22.03 -9.70 2.37
CA GLN A 686 -21.80 -8.25 2.43
C GLN A 686 -20.32 -7.88 2.41
N ILE A 687 -19.41 -8.88 2.46
CA ILE A 687 -17.96 -8.64 2.50
C ILE A 687 -17.47 -8.29 1.09
N GLY A 688 -16.57 -7.31 1.00
CA GLY A 688 -15.98 -6.82 -0.22
C GLY A 688 -16.80 -5.74 -0.91
N LEU A 689 -16.50 -5.51 -2.18
CA LEU A 689 -17.06 -4.41 -2.97
C LEU A 689 -18.58 -4.50 -3.11
N GLN A 690 -19.22 -3.33 -3.13
CA GLN A 690 -20.65 -3.13 -3.30
C GLN A 690 -20.93 -2.26 -4.53
N VAL A 691 -22.08 -2.46 -5.16
CA VAL A 691 -22.60 -1.53 -6.19
C VAL A 691 -23.18 -0.30 -5.49
N ASP A 692 -22.77 0.89 -5.94
CA ASP A 692 -23.24 2.16 -5.41
C ASP A 692 -23.40 3.24 -6.52
N GLU A 693 -23.55 4.50 -6.14
CA GLU A 693 -23.66 5.60 -7.10
C GLU A 693 -22.38 5.82 -7.94
N TYR A 694 -21.20 5.43 -7.44
CA TYR A 694 -19.92 5.58 -8.13
C TYR A 694 -19.45 4.29 -8.79
N ARG A 695 -19.68 3.12 -8.17
CA ARG A 695 -19.32 1.80 -8.68
C ARG A 695 -20.54 1.09 -9.27
N LYS A 696 -20.64 1.01 -10.59
CA LYS A 696 -21.81 0.44 -11.28
C LYS A 696 -21.77 -1.07 -11.44
N SER A 697 -20.59 -1.68 -11.31
CA SER A 697 -20.37 -3.13 -11.38
C SER A 697 -19.21 -3.54 -10.49
N ILE A 698 -19.25 -4.77 -10.01
CA ILE A 698 -18.14 -5.34 -9.22
C ILE A 698 -17.22 -6.08 -10.18
N PRO A 699 -15.91 -5.72 -10.26
CA PRO A 699 -14.93 -6.47 -11.04
C PRO A 699 -14.83 -7.91 -10.54
N GLN A 700 -14.75 -8.86 -11.44
CA GLN A 700 -14.65 -10.28 -11.08
C GLN A 700 -13.26 -10.60 -10.52
N ARG A 701 -13.20 -11.52 -9.55
CA ARG A 701 -11.95 -12.11 -9.09
C ARG A 701 -11.35 -13.00 -10.17
N ASP A 702 -10.04 -13.05 -10.30
CA ASP A 702 -9.37 -14.06 -11.12
C ASP A 702 -9.44 -15.43 -10.42
N MET A 703 -10.52 -16.14 -10.66
CA MET A 703 -10.78 -17.45 -10.05
C MET A 703 -9.77 -18.52 -10.48
N LYS A 704 -9.20 -18.41 -11.67
CA LYS A 704 -8.14 -19.32 -12.13
C LYS A 704 -6.89 -19.16 -11.28
N LEU A 705 -6.45 -17.92 -11.12
CA LEU A 705 -5.27 -17.57 -10.32
C LEU A 705 -5.44 -17.97 -8.84
N LEU A 706 -6.64 -17.77 -8.27
CA LEU A 706 -6.94 -18.18 -6.91
C LEU A 706 -6.93 -19.71 -6.71
N ARG A 707 -7.39 -20.49 -7.69
CA ARG A 707 -7.44 -21.97 -7.60
C ARG A 707 -6.09 -22.61 -7.87
N GLU A 708 -5.35 -22.14 -8.87
CA GLU A 708 -4.08 -22.73 -9.29
C GLU A 708 -2.92 -22.32 -8.37
N GLY A 709 -3.10 -21.27 -7.59
CA GLY A 709 -2.04 -20.63 -6.82
C GLY A 709 -1.12 -19.80 -7.71
N ASP A 710 -0.38 -18.90 -7.09
CA ASP A 710 0.54 -18.02 -7.79
C ASP A 710 1.87 -18.72 -8.07
N THR A 711 2.17 -18.96 -9.33
CA THR A 711 3.46 -19.51 -9.78
C THR A 711 4.57 -18.45 -9.84
N THR A 712 4.20 -17.15 -9.78
CA THR A 712 5.16 -16.03 -9.81
C THR A 712 5.71 -15.70 -8.42
N LYS A 713 5.26 -16.42 -7.38
CA LYS A 713 5.69 -16.20 -6.00
C LYS A 713 7.20 -16.21 -5.88
N ARG A 714 7.73 -15.10 -5.42
CA ARG A 714 8.98 -15.14 -4.69
C ARG A 714 8.76 -16.06 -3.48
N LYS A 715 9.44 -17.19 -3.43
CA LYS A 715 9.50 -18.03 -2.24
C LYS A 715 10.31 -17.29 -1.18
N PHE A 716 9.69 -16.37 -0.45
CA PHE A 716 10.22 -16.02 0.84
C PHE A 716 9.98 -17.21 1.75
N SER A 717 11.05 -17.78 2.22
CA SER A 717 10.95 -18.64 3.36
C SER A 717 10.45 -17.76 4.53
N SER A 718 9.26 -18.04 5.02
CA SER A 718 8.89 -17.69 6.40
C SER A 718 9.95 -18.29 7.32
N THR A 719 10.11 -17.80 8.53
CA THR A 719 10.99 -18.43 9.53
C THR A 719 10.75 -19.93 9.66
N THR A 720 9.54 -20.42 9.38
CA THR A 720 9.16 -21.83 9.33
C THR A 720 9.70 -22.59 8.12
N ASP A 721 9.83 -21.95 6.95
CA ASP A 721 10.40 -22.59 5.73
C ASP A 721 11.92 -22.68 5.80
N ILE A 722 12.60 -21.79 6.53
CA ILE A 722 14.04 -21.87 6.79
C ILE A 722 14.34 -23.11 7.63
N GLU A 723 13.51 -23.42 8.63
CA GLU A 723 13.64 -24.63 9.46
C GLU A 723 13.37 -25.91 8.67
N ALA A 724 12.42 -25.90 7.73
CA ALA A 724 12.08 -27.05 6.89
C ALA A 724 13.14 -27.34 5.79
N SER A 725 13.77 -26.31 5.23
CA SER A 725 14.84 -26.50 4.24
C SER A 725 16.15 -26.99 4.85
N ASN A 726 16.35 -26.75 6.14
CA ASN A 726 17.55 -27.21 6.88
C ASN A 726 17.44 -28.68 7.35
N LYS A 727 16.26 -29.32 7.18
CA LYS A 727 16.05 -30.75 7.50
C LYS A 727 16.11 -31.67 6.28
N LYS A 728 16.40 -31.13 5.08
CA LYS A 728 16.72 -31.88 3.87
C LYS A 728 18.17 -31.57 3.47
#